data_f661021d6f5848c8ecafe40cdc0f488c
#
_entry.id   f661021d6f5848c8ecafe40cdc0f488c
#
_cell.length_a   1.000
_cell.length_b   1.000
_cell.length_c   1.000
_cell.angle_alpha   90.00
_cell.angle_beta   90.00
_cell.angle_gamma   90.00
#
_symmetry.space_group_name_H-M   'P 1'
#
loop_
_entity.id
_entity.type
_entity.pdbx_description
1 polymer ?
#
loop_
_entity_poly.entity_id
_entity_poly.type
_entity_poly.pdbx_seq_one_letter_code
_entity_poly.pdbx_strand_id
1 'polypeptide(L)'
;MANIDQKLTISELDFSEIKKNLKNFLRDQNEFTDFDFEAAGINVLLDILAYNTHYMAFYNNMIANEMFLDTALMRESVVSHAKMLGYTPRSSVAPRATVNLQITRDVGSASSLTLPRFTKFASAPIGSTSYTFVNRDTVTVDFDPTCNRFCFDDLYIYQGQPLSYTFTYDSTNNPTGSFELPDAGIDTSTLEVVVQESSSSFRKEKFTLSTDSTNTVATSPVFFLEETRGGKYRIYFGDDVLGKKLTNGNIVIVTYIITQGSAANKANAFSLIDSVGGYSTSVVYPVTAASGGTGQESIESIRSTSTKAYISNNRGVTKDDIIGLINQRYPYFESVNVWGGEENDPPVYGKVFLAAKPTSGYEITESEKLDVINNVVKPVSVVTVIPEFVDVDYNYLNIYAEVYYDKTKTNRNADSLKALIRNAILAFRDSDLNDFNSKFKMSKMLRNIDDSDLSISYSDAICTIQKRFIPQVGAARNYTLNFGTPLTREDSRYPIYSTPAFRQYDADGVLRTCFMRETTGSSSGIESISVLAAPGTYETRPIIVISGDGVGASAYPIIVNGKITEIVVEKQGASYTTAKATVYATATDLEENNPDTTVDLLVSVEKRYGNLESYFFNENNESVVLNSSAGTIDYV
;
A
#
# COMPACT_ATOMS: atom_id res chain seq x y z
N MET A 1 -4.01 -15.48 13.27
CA MET A 1 -3.07 -16.12 14.22
C MET A 1 -3.26 -15.44 15.57
N ALA A 2 -3.49 -16.21 16.62
CA ALA A 2 -3.71 -15.65 17.96
C ALA A 2 -2.44 -14.96 18.42
N ASN A 3 -2.58 -13.68 18.83
CA ASN A 3 -1.55 -12.94 19.54
C ASN A 3 -1.27 -13.68 20.86
N ILE A 4 -0.24 -14.49 20.89
CA ILE A 4 0.26 -15.07 22.13
C ILE A 4 1.19 -14.03 22.73
N ASP A 5 0.62 -13.05 23.42
CA ASP A 5 1.31 -12.25 24.43
C ASP A 5 1.64 -13.16 25.63
N GLN A 6 2.47 -14.16 25.40
CA GLN A 6 3.11 -14.88 26.50
C GLN A 6 4.29 -14.04 27.01
N LYS A 7 3.97 -12.99 27.76
CA LYS A 7 4.94 -12.47 28.74
C LYS A 7 5.26 -13.60 29.68
N LEU A 8 6.49 -14.12 29.61
CA LEU A 8 7.04 -14.97 30.66
C LEU A 8 6.91 -14.17 31.96
N THR A 9 6.01 -14.57 32.84
CA THR A 9 5.86 -13.96 34.15
C THR A 9 7.02 -14.46 35.00
N ILE A 10 8.05 -13.63 35.13
CA ILE A 10 9.25 -13.88 35.97
C ILE A 10 8.92 -13.62 37.47
N SER A 11 7.70 -13.88 37.90
CA SER A 11 7.27 -13.60 39.27
C SER A 11 8.00 -14.40 40.32
N GLU A 12 8.52 -15.58 39.98
CA GLU A 12 9.27 -16.44 40.89
C GLU A 12 10.78 -16.12 40.97
N LEU A 13 11.28 -15.24 40.12
CA LEU A 13 12.69 -14.87 39.99
C LEU A 13 12.93 -13.39 40.35
N ASP A 14 11.96 -12.74 40.98
CA ASP A 14 12.11 -11.39 41.50
C ASP A 14 13.04 -11.41 42.75
N PHE A 15 13.83 -10.32 42.86
CA PHE A 15 14.81 -10.16 43.96
C PHE A 15 14.21 -10.43 45.34
N SER A 16 13.03 -9.89 45.62
CA SER A 16 12.33 -10.05 46.90
C SER A 16 11.89 -11.48 47.16
N GLU A 17 11.40 -12.20 46.13
CA GLU A 17 11.02 -13.62 46.28
C GLU A 17 12.23 -14.52 46.42
N ILE A 18 13.33 -14.27 45.70
CA ILE A 18 14.59 -14.99 45.85
C ILE A 18 15.14 -14.82 47.30
N LYS A 19 15.16 -13.57 47.78
CA LYS A 19 15.60 -13.28 49.17
C LYS A 19 14.71 -13.98 50.19
N LYS A 20 13.41 -13.99 50.01
CA LYS A 20 12.44 -14.67 50.85
C LYS A 20 12.67 -16.19 50.88
N ASN A 21 12.93 -16.79 49.71
CA ASN A 21 13.24 -18.22 49.60
C ASN A 21 14.55 -18.56 50.29
N LEU A 22 15.59 -17.73 50.18
CA LEU A 22 16.85 -17.89 50.90
C LEU A 22 16.65 -17.77 52.40
N LYS A 23 15.84 -16.82 52.90
CA LYS A 23 15.48 -16.71 54.31
C LYS A 23 14.71 -17.92 54.81
N ASN A 24 13.76 -18.44 54.00
CA ASN A 24 13.02 -19.66 54.36
C ASN A 24 13.94 -20.88 54.45
N PHE A 25 14.90 -21.01 53.52
CA PHE A 25 15.91 -22.08 53.59
C PHE A 25 16.77 -21.99 54.86
N LEU A 26 17.22 -20.79 55.23
CA LEU A 26 18.01 -20.59 56.44
C LEU A 26 17.21 -20.85 57.74
N ARG A 27 15.88 -20.68 57.72
CA ARG A 27 15.01 -20.96 58.86
C ARG A 27 15.00 -22.45 59.26
N ASP A 28 15.23 -23.33 58.29
CA ASP A 28 15.30 -24.75 58.47
C ASP A 28 16.72 -25.24 58.96
N GLN A 29 17.70 -24.30 59.01
CA GLN A 29 19.07 -24.56 59.47
C GLN A 29 19.26 -24.09 60.91
N ASN A 30 19.92 -24.90 61.77
CA ASN A 30 20.14 -24.57 63.13
C ASN A 30 21.40 -23.74 63.42
N GLU A 31 22.22 -23.50 62.42
CA GLU A 31 23.54 -22.85 62.53
C GLU A 31 23.49 -21.30 62.40
N PHE A 32 22.40 -20.74 61.84
CA PHE A 32 22.24 -19.30 61.61
C PHE A 32 20.96 -18.82 62.30
N THR A 33 21.09 -18.03 63.41
CA THR A 33 19.91 -17.60 64.17
C THR A 33 19.51 -16.15 64.02
N ASP A 34 20.37 -15.29 63.44
CA ASP A 34 20.17 -13.84 63.32
C ASP A 34 19.95 -13.36 61.81
N PHE A 35 19.65 -14.29 60.91
CA PHE A 35 19.47 -14.01 59.50
C PHE A 35 18.23 -13.12 59.20
N ASP A 36 17.29 -13.03 60.10
CA ASP A 36 16.05 -12.25 59.95
C ASP A 36 16.22 -10.78 60.38
N PHE A 37 17.34 -10.45 61.05
CA PHE A 37 17.62 -9.09 61.48
C PHE A 37 18.17 -8.26 60.33
N GLU A 38 17.49 -7.15 59.97
CA GLU A 38 17.84 -6.35 58.77
C GLU A 38 19.26 -5.77 58.82
N ALA A 39 19.77 -5.46 59.98
CA ALA A 39 21.11 -4.93 60.17
C ALA A 39 22.20 -6.01 60.31
N ALA A 40 21.85 -7.28 60.26
CA ALA A 40 22.83 -8.36 60.40
C ALA A 40 23.68 -8.48 59.13
N GLY A 41 24.98 -8.73 59.29
CA GLY A 41 25.90 -8.91 58.15
C GLY A 41 25.47 -10.03 57.20
N ILE A 42 24.83 -11.07 57.73
CA ILE A 42 24.30 -12.18 56.93
C ILE A 42 23.16 -11.75 56.02
N ASN A 43 22.34 -10.75 56.40
CA ASN A 43 21.28 -10.21 55.54
C ASN A 43 21.87 -9.49 54.34
N VAL A 44 23.01 -8.80 54.49
CA VAL A 44 23.73 -8.18 53.36
C VAL A 44 24.27 -9.24 52.40
N LEU A 45 24.76 -10.37 52.91
CA LEU A 45 25.19 -11.51 52.09
C LEU A 45 24.02 -12.13 51.34
N LEU A 46 22.83 -12.24 51.97
CA LEU A 46 21.61 -12.71 51.31
C LEU A 46 21.18 -11.75 50.20
N ASP A 47 21.32 -10.44 50.40
CA ASP A 47 21.04 -9.46 49.36
C ASP A 47 21.98 -9.61 48.16
N ILE A 48 23.27 -9.81 48.38
CA ILE A 48 24.26 -10.04 47.34
C ILE A 48 23.96 -11.35 46.58
N LEU A 49 23.62 -12.43 47.30
CA LEU A 49 23.25 -13.70 46.65
C LEU A 49 21.96 -13.60 45.88
N ALA A 50 20.93 -12.97 46.45
CA ALA A 50 19.66 -12.75 45.76
C ALA A 50 19.84 -11.88 44.49
N TYR A 51 20.67 -10.82 44.59
CA TYR A 51 21.00 -9.96 43.44
C TYR A 51 21.74 -10.73 42.34
N ASN A 52 22.75 -11.51 42.70
CA ASN A 52 23.48 -12.35 41.75
C ASN A 52 22.56 -13.38 41.06
N THR A 53 21.72 -14.05 41.86
CA THR A 53 20.75 -15.03 41.32
C THR A 53 19.72 -14.39 40.40
N HIS A 54 19.22 -13.20 40.76
CA HIS A 54 18.31 -12.43 39.93
C HIS A 54 18.96 -12.08 38.58
N TYR A 55 20.21 -11.58 38.57
CA TYR A 55 20.93 -11.31 37.33
C TYR A 55 21.17 -12.57 36.50
N MET A 56 21.58 -13.68 37.13
CA MET A 56 21.76 -14.93 36.39
C MET A 56 20.45 -15.43 35.78
N ALA A 57 19.35 -15.31 36.49
CA ALA A 57 18.02 -15.66 35.98
C ALA A 57 17.60 -14.78 34.84
N PHE A 58 17.83 -13.46 34.94
CA PHE A 58 17.57 -12.50 33.85
C PHE A 58 18.38 -12.85 32.59
N TYR A 59 19.69 -13.10 32.72
CA TYR A 59 20.52 -13.49 31.58
C TYR A 59 20.10 -14.82 30.97
N ASN A 60 19.73 -15.82 31.80
CA ASN A 60 19.24 -17.10 31.29
C ASN A 60 17.93 -16.94 30.51
N ASN A 61 17.00 -16.15 31.01
CA ASN A 61 15.75 -15.87 30.31
C ASN A 61 15.99 -15.10 29.02
N MET A 62 16.90 -14.10 29.02
CA MET A 62 17.30 -13.37 27.84
C MET A 62 17.90 -14.33 26.80
N ILE A 63 18.83 -15.19 27.19
CA ILE A 63 19.42 -16.18 26.27
C ILE A 63 18.35 -17.12 25.71
N ALA A 64 17.44 -17.62 26.58
CA ALA A 64 16.35 -18.50 26.15
C ALA A 64 15.42 -17.80 25.12
N ASN A 65 15.09 -16.52 25.33
CA ASN A 65 14.29 -15.76 24.39
C ASN A 65 15.01 -15.53 23.07
N GLU A 66 16.33 -15.26 23.11
CA GLU A 66 17.12 -15.03 21.90
C GLU A 66 17.38 -16.31 21.08
N MET A 67 17.06 -17.50 21.59
CA MET A 67 17.23 -18.78 20.87
C MET A 67 16.20 -19.02 19.78
N PHE A 68 15.06 -18.31 19.78
CA PHE A 68 13.98 -18.54 18.83
C PHE A 68 13.65 -17.27 18.08
N LEU A 69 13.36 -17.41 16.78
CA LEU A 69 13.01 -16.29 15.90
C LEU A 69 11.80 -15.49 16.42
N ASP A 70 10.79 -16.18 16.98
CA ASP A 70 9.55 -15.55 17.45
C ASP A 70 9.74 -14.69 18.70
N THR A 71 10.69 -15.07 19.57
CA THR A 71 10.89 -14.42 20.88
C THR A 71 12.13 -13.55 20.96
N ALA A 72 13.07 -13.68 20.01
CA ALA A 72 14.29 -12.88 19.97
C ALA A 72 13.99 -11.38 19.87
N LEU A 73 14.58 -10.57 20.73
CA LEU A 73 14.39 -9.13 20.81
C LEU A 73 15.54 -8.35 20.15
N MET A 74 16.74 -8.93 20.17
CA MET A 74 17.90 -8.30 19.54
C MET A 74 17.89 -8.52 18.04
N ARG A 75 18.10 -7.44 17.28
CA ARG A 75 18.20 -7.50 15.82
C ARG A 75 19.23 -8.54 15.35
N GLU A 76 20.38 -8.60 16.00
CA GLU A 76 21.47 -9.51 15.65
C GLU A 76 21.04 -10.98 15.71
N SER A 77 20.26 -11.35 16.73
CA SER A 77 19.73 -12.71 16.89
C SER A 77 18.68 -13.01 15.80
N VAL A 78 17.75 -12.09 15.57
CA VAL A 78 16.73 -12.25 14.52
C VAL A 78 17.35 -12.37 13.14
N VAL A 79 18.35 -11.53 12.80
CA VAL A 79 19.10 -11.62 11.55
C VAL A 79 19.84 -12.95 11.42
N SER A 80 20.46 -13.44 12.51
CA SER A 80 21.13 -14.74 12.53
C SER A 80 20.16 -15.90 12.26
N HIS A 81 18.96 -15.86 12.84
CA HIS A 81 17.91 -16.86 12.57
C HIS A 81 17.36 -16.76 11.16
N ALA A 82 17.12 -15.54 10.66
CA ALA A 82 16.69 -15.31 9.30
C ALA A 82 17.70 -15.84 8.26
N LYS A 83 18.99 -15.68 8.53
CA LYS A 83 20.07 -16.24 7.70
C LYS A 83 20.00 -17.76 7.62
N MET A 84 19.67 -18.48 8.69
CA MET A 84 19.47 -19.94 8.66
C MET A 84 18.31 -20.35 7.73
N LEU A 85 17.32 -19.47 7.54
CA LEU A 85 16.22 -19.64 6.61
C LEU A 85 16.56 -19.19 5.17
N GLY A 86 17.80 -18.75 4.91
CA GLY A 86 18.23 -18.24 3.62
C GLY A 86 17.76 -16.82 3.31
N TYR A 87 17.30 -16.09 4.33
CA TYR A 87 16.78 -14.73 4.18
C TYR A 87 17.84 -13.69 4.56
N THR A 88 18.10 -12.73 3.65
CA THR A 88 18.94 -11.56 3.93
C THR A 88 18.02 -10.35 4.15
N PRO A 89 18.06 -9.73 5.34
CA PRO A 89 17.24 -8.57 5.63
C PRO A 89 17.53 -7.41 4.68
N ARG A 90 16.49 -6.65 4.37
CA ARG A 90 16.57 -5.50 3.48
C ARG A 90 17.31 -4.34 4.15
N SER A 91 18.22 -3.75 3.39
CA SER A 91 18.93 -2.52 3.77
C SER A 91 18.03 -1.27 3.69
N SER A 92 18.55 -0.14 4.11
CA SER A 92 17.98 1.16 3.76
C SER A 92 17.96 1.32 2.23
N VAL A 93 16.92 1.95 1.69
CA VAL A 93 16.75 2.21 0.26
C VAL A 93 16.73 3.72 0.02
N ALA A 94 17.47 4.17 -0.98
CA ALA A 94 17.55 5.57 -1.36
C ALA A 94 16.27 6.03 -2.09
N PRO A 95 15.69 7.19 -1.72
CA PRO A 95 14.65 7.81 -2.54
C PRO A 95 15.15 8.08 -3.95
N ARG A 96 14.30 7.79 -4.94
CA ARG A 96 14.57 8.03 -6.35
C ARG A 96 13.62 9.08 -6.90
N ALA A 97 14.14 10.02 -7.69
CA ALA A 97 13.35 10.96 -8.47
C ALA A 97 13.73 10.83 -9.96
N THR A 98 12.79 11.17 -10.84
CA THR A 98 13.04 11.32 -12.27
C THR A 98 13.06 12.80 -12.63
N VAL A 99 14.08 13.23 -13.35
CA VAL A 99 14.25 14.63 -13.73
C VAL A 99 14.67 14.76 -15.19
N ASN A 100 14.27 15.86 -15.83
CA ASN A 100 14.81 16.28 -17.11
C ASN A 100 15.81 17.41 -16.85
N LEU A 101 17.07 17.20 -17.26
CA LEU A 101 18.14 18.18 -17.10
C LEU A 101 18.43 18.82 -18.47
N GLN A 102 18.34 20.13 -18.52
CA GLN A 102 18.71 20.92 -19.69
C GLN A 102 19.92 21.78 -19.39
N ILE A 103 20.96 21.67 -20.22
CA ILE A 103 22.21 22.43 -20.10
C ILE A 103 22.37 23.28 -21.35
N THR A 104 22.41 24.61 -21.17
CA THR A 104 22.59 25.55 -22.30
C THR A 104 24.05 25.57 -22.71
N ARG A 105 24.31 25.51 -24.02
CA ARG A 105 25.66 25.65 -24.58
C ARG A 105 26.08 27.11 -24.62
N ASP A 106 26.65 27.60 -23.53
CA ASP A 106 27.07 29.03 -23.41
C ASP A 106 28.40 29.31 -24.13
N VAL A 107 29.26 28.30 -24.26
CA VAL A 107 30.63 28.43 -24.82
C VAL A 107 30.99 27.18 -25.62
N GLY A 108 31.72 27.37 -26.72
CA GLY A 108 32.27 26.27 -27.52
C GLY A 108 31.33 25.69 -28.57
N SER A 109 31.78 24.63 -29.25
CA SER A 109 31.08 23.95 -30.36
C SER A 109 30.94 22.45 -30.15
N ALA A 110 30.85 21.99 -28.90
CA ALA A 110 30.68 20.59 -28.60
C ALA A 110 29.41 20.02 -29.26
N SER A 111 29.53 18.87 -29.94
CA SER A 111 28.43 18.19 -30.58
C SER A 111 27.70 17.23 -29.64
N SER A 112 28.34 16.83 -28.53
CA SER A 112 27.77 15.98 -27.50
C SER A 112 28.27 16.39 -26.11
N LEU A 113 27.48 16.09 -25.08
CA LEU A 113 27.82 16.32 -23.69
C LEU A 113 27.60 15.05 -22.88
N THR A 114 28.60 14.70 -22.08
CA THR A 114 28.54 13.55 -21.18
C THR A 114 28.30 14.03 -19.75
N LEU A 115 27.22 13.55 -19.13
CA LEU A 115 26.94 13.69 -17.71
C LEU A 115 27.68 12.57 -16.96
N PRO A 116 28.69 12.88 -16.16
CA PRO A 116 29.41 11.87 -15.42
C PRO A 116 28.54 11.17 -14.38
N ARG A 117 28.86 9.92 -14.09
CA ARG A 117 28.34 9.18 -12.94
C ARG A 117 28.59 9.96 -11.64
N PHE A 118 27.61 9.96 -10.73
CA PHE A 118 27.65 10.64 -9.43
C PHE A 118 27.71 12.18 -9.49
N THR A 119 27.23 12.77 -10.58
CA THR A 119 26.97 14.20 -10.64
C THR A 119 25.91 14.57 -9.58
N LYS A 120 26.15 15.64 -8.83
CA LYS A 120 25.38 16.01 -7.65
C LYS A 120 24.27 16.99 -7.97
N PHE A 121 23.09 16.72 -7.40
CA PHE A 121 21.93 17.60 -7.42
C PHE A 121 21.55 17.93 -5.98
N ALA A 122 21.13 19.17 -5.72
CA ALA A 122 20.55 19.57 -4.44
C ALA A 122 19.04 19.62 -4.55
N SER A 123 18.33 19.09 -3.55
CA SER A 123 16.89 19.29 -3.43
C SER A 123 16.57 20.66 -2.85
N ALA A 124 15.37 21.20 -3.14
CA ALA A 124 14.80 22.24 -2.30
C ALA A 124 14.69 21.74 -0.84
N PRO A 125 14.76 22.64 0.15
CA PRO A 125 14.64 22.24 1.54
C PRO A 125 13.29 21.56 1.83
N ILE A 126 13.35 20.40 2.51
CA ILE A 126 12.20 19.76 3.12
C ILE A 126 12.29 20.05 4.62
N GLY A 127 11.36 20.89 5.12
CA GLY A 127 11.52 21.48 6.45
C GLY A 127 12.73 22.42 6.49
N SER A 128 13.78 22.05 7.23
CA SER A 128 15.03 22.82 7.33
C SER A 128 16.22 22.18 6.63
N THR A 129 16.03 21.02 5.97
CA THR A 129 17.15 20.21 5.45
C THR A 129 17.06 20.08 3.93
N SER A 130 18.17 20.34 3.24
CA SER A 130 18.35 20.07 1.82
C SER A 130 19.11 18.75 1.65
N TYR A 131 18.70 17.94 0.68
CA TYR A 131 19.25 16.61 0.45
C TYR A 131 20.03 16.58 -0.86
N THR A 132 21.14 15.84 -0.85
CA THR A 132 21.94 15.61 -2.07
C THR A 132 21.42 14.36 -2.79
N PHE A 133 21.26 14.50 -4.10
CA PHE A 133 20.91 13.41 -5.02
C PHE A 133 22.05 13.22 -6.03
N VAL A 134 22.21 12.01 -6.55
CA VAL A 134 23.22 11.68 -7.55
C VAL A 134 22.66 10.75 -8.62
N ASN A 135 23.12 10.89 -9.88
CA ASN A 135 22.86 9.90 -10.92
C ASN A 135 23.78 8.69 -10.75
N ARG A 136 23.35 7.51 -11.18
CA ARG A 136 24.16 6.28 -11.10
C ARG A 136 24.94 5.99 -12.36
N ASP A 137 24.45 6.41 -13.50
CA ASP A 137 24.97 6.07 -14.80
C ASP A 137 25.60 7.28 -15.49
N THR A 138 26.61 7.02 -16.33
CA THR A 138 27.14 8.04 -17.23
C THR A 138 26.24 8.11 -18.45
N VAL A 139 25.69 9.29 -18.74
CA VAL A 139 24.76 9.52 -19.86
C VAL A 139 25.38 10.52 -20.83
N THR A 140 25.38 10.21 -22.12
CA THR A 140 25.86 11.12 -23.16
C THR A 140 24.70 11.48 -24.09
N VAL A 141 24.51 12.75 -24.34
CA VAL A 141 23.48 13.26 -25.26
C VAL A 141 24.11 14.16 -26.33
N ASP A 142 23.48 14.17 -27.48
CA ASP A 142 23.88 15.05 -28.58
C ASP A 142 23.29 16.46 -28.37
N PHE A 143 23.95 17.43 -28.99
CA PHE A 143 23.49 18.81 -28.98
C PHE A 143 22.24 18.97 -29.85
N ASP A 144 21.21 19.59 -29.28
CA ASP A 144 20.01 19.98 -30.01
C ASP A 144 20.12 21.44 -30.51
N PRO A 145 20.31 21.63 -31.83
CA PRO A 145 20.44 22.96 -32.39
C PRO A 145 19.14 23.76 -32.37
N THR A 146 17.98 23.10 -32.22
CA THR A 146 16.66 23.75 -32.23
C THR A 146 16.44 24.58 -30.97
N CYS A 147 16.88 24.07 -29.82
CA CYS A 147 16.75 24.77 -28.54
C CYS A 147 18.08 25.31 -27.98
N ASN A 148 19.21 25.11 -28.66
CA ASN A 148 20.56 25.46 -28.24
C ASN A 148 20.97 24.83 -26.89
N ARG A 149 20.58 23.58 -26.64
CA ARG A 149 20.75 22.88 -25.36
C ARG A 149 21.15 21.42 -25.54
N PHE A 150 21.68 20.86 -24.45
CA PHE A 150 21.81 19.42 -24.25
C PHE A 150 20.66 19.00 -23.34
N CYS A 151 19.80 18.07 -23.81
CA CYS A 151 18.64 17.60 -23.07
C CYS A 151 18.86 16.17 -22.60
N PHE A 152 18.89 15.98 -21.29
CA PHE A 152 18.92 14.69 -20.62
C PHE A 152 17.52 14.41 -20.10
N ASP A 153 16.78 13.55 -20.79
CA ASP A 153 15.40 13.23 -20.43
C ASP A 153 15.36 11.96 -19.57
N ASP A 154 14.36 11.88 -18.68
CA ASP A 154 14.10 10.76 -17.78
C ASP A 154 15.31 10.29 -16.96
N LEU A 155 16.14 11.23 -16.50
CA LEU A 155 17.31 10.94 -15.69
C LEU A 155 16.91 10.53 -14.28
N TYR A 156 17.31 9.32 -13.86
CA TYR A 156 17.12 8.86 -12.49
C TYR A 156 18.19 9.41 -11.56
N ILE A 157 17.76 10.07 -10.49
CA ILE A 157 18.62 10.56 -9.42
C ILE A 157 18.23 9.93 -8.09
N TYR A 158 19.22 9.52 -7.31
CA TYR A 158 19.08 8.79 -6.05
C TYR A 158 19.61 9.65 -4.90
N GLN A 159 18.88 9.70 -3.80
CA GLN A 159 19.33 10.44 -2.62
C GLN A 159 20.49 9.71 -1.96
N GLY A 160 21.51 10.44 -1.61
CA GLY A 160 22.60 9.94 -0.79
C GLY A 160 23.98 10.39 -1.26
N GLN A 161 24.97 9.84 -0.59
CA GLN A 161 26.38 10.10 -0.88
C GLN A 161 27.02 8.82 -1.43
N PRO A 162 27.58 8.85 -2.64
CA PRO A 162 28.32 7.72 -3.17
C PRO A 162 29.67 7.59 -2.46
N LEU A 163 30.01 6.39 -2.04
CA LEU A 163 31.31 6.03 -1.47
C LEU A 163 31.92 4.85 -2.22
N SER A 164 33.24 4.82 -2.26
CA SER A 164 33.99 3.71 -2.84
C SER A 164 35.09 3.28 -1.89
N TYR A 165 35.11 1.99 -1.57
CA TYR A 165 36.16 1.37 -0.74
C TYR A 165 36.95 0.36 -1.56
N THR A 166 38.24 0.26 -1.24
CA THR A 166 39.14 -0.65 -1.90
C THR A 166 39.79 -1.59 -0.88
N PHE A 167 39.64 -2.88 -1.10
CA PHE A 167 40.22 -3.92 -0.26
C PHE A 167 41.22 -4.72 -1.09
N THR A 168 42.38 -5.05 -0.52
CA THR A 168 43.32 -5.97 -1.14
C THR A 168 43.12 -7.33 -0.52
N TYR A 169 42.90 -8.36 -1.37
CA TYR A 169 42.74 -9.72 -0.89
C TYR A 169 44.05 -10.34 -0.53
N ASP A 170 44.18 -10.79 0.72
CA ASP A 170 45.32 -11.55 1.23
C ASP A 170 44.81 -12.89 1.76
N SER A 171 45.14 -13.96 1.04
CA SER A 171 44.69 -15.30 1.39
C SER A 171 45.23 -15.83 2.73
N THR A 172 46.31 -15.23 3.26
CA THR A 172 46.89 -15.60 4.55
C THR A 172 46.12 -15.01 5.72
N ASN A 173 45.78 -13.72 5.62
CA ASN A 173 45.11 -12.99 6.69
C ASN A 173 43.56 -13.05 6.59
N ASN A 174 43.05 -13.27 5.38
CA ASN A 174 41.60 -13.36 5.12
C ASN A 174 41.27 -14.58 4.22
N PRO A 175 41.43 -15.82 4.71
CA PRO A 175 41.25 -17.02 3.91
C PRO A 175 39.83 -17.20 3.36
N THR A 176 38.82 -16.56 4.00
CA THR A 176 37.41 -16.63 3.58
C THR A 176 37.04 -15.64 2.49
N GLY A 177 37.95 -14.71 2.10
CA GLY A 177 37.64 -13.66 1.15
C GLY A 177 36.43 -12.78 1.54
N SER A 178 36.32 -12.48 2.83
CA SER A 178 35.18 -11.79 3.42
C SER A 178 35.57 -10.37 3.82
N PHE A 179 34.79 -9.37 3.41
CA PHE A 179 35.06 -7.95 3.68
C PHE A 179 33.83 -7.28 4.28
N GLU A 180 34.00 -6.66 5.44
CA GLU A 180 32.96 -5.88 6.09
C GLU A 180 32.99 -4.44 5.58
N LEU A 181 31.83 -3.94 5.15
CA LEU A 181 31.65 -2.57 4.73
C LEU A 181 31.56 -1.67 5.97
N PRO A 182 32.34 -0.57 6.02
CA PRO A 182 32.51 0.20 7.26
C PRO A 182 31.26 0.98 7.67
N ASP A 183 30.37 1.28 6.72
CA ASP A 183 29.28 2.20 6.91
C ASP A 183 27.97 1.47 7.24
N ALA A 184 27.10 2.16 8.02
CA ALA A 184 25.70 1.82 8.20
C ALA A 184 24.84 2.67 7.26
N GLY A 185 23.59 2.27 6.99
CA GLY A 185 22.70 3.02 6.09
C GLY A 185 23.02 2.87 4.60
N ILE A 186 23.73 1.83 4.26
CA ILE A 186 24.03 1.47 2.86
C ILE A 186 22.75 1.05 2.16
N ASP A 187 22.54 1.56 0.96
CA ASP A 187 21.57 1.00 0.02
C ASP A 187 22.22 -0.13 -0.77
N THR A 188 21.94 -1.38 -0.38
CA THR A 188 22.53 -2.57 -1.01
C THR A 188 22.08 -2.78 -2.45
N SER A 189 20.98 -2.17 -2.87
CA SER A 189 20.53 -2.19 -4.27
C SER A 189 21.44 -1.38 -5.20
N THR A 190 22.21 -0.46 -4.62
CA THR A 190 23.19 0.36 -5.36
C THR A 190 24.60 -0.22 -5.34
N LEU A 191 24.79 -1.34 -4.63
CA LEU A 191 26.10 -1.95 -4.44
C LEU A 191 26.69 -2.45 -5.76
N GLU A 192 27.87 -2.01 -6.07
CA GLU A 192 28.64 -2.44 -7.23
C GLU A 192 30.00 -2.95 -6.77
N VAL A 193 30.33 -4.18 -7.16
CA VAL A 193 31.58 -4.84 -6.81
C VAL A 193 32.38 -5.13 -8.07
N VAL A 194 33.57 -4.57 -8.13
CA VAL A 194 34.52 -4.77 -9.23
C VAL A 194 35.83 -5.32 -8.68
N VAL A 195 36.28 -6.42 -9.21
CA VAL A 195 37.57 -7.04 -8.83
C VAL A 195 38.60 -6.74 -9.90
N GLN A 196 39.67 -6.06 -9.51
CA GLN A 196 40.83 -5.83 -10.32
C GLN A 196 41.86 -6.92 -10.05
N GLU A 197 42.49 -7.46 -11.10
CA GLU A 197 43.35 -8.63 -11.03
C GLU A 197 44.55 -8.45 -10.10
N SER A 198 45.23 -7.29 -10.15
CA SER A 198 46.34 -6.97 -9.24
C SER A 198 46.65 -5.46 -9.28
N SER A 199 47.61 -5.01 -8.48
CA SER A 199 48.13 -3.64 -8.54
C SER A 199 48.89 -3.32 -9.83
N SER A 200 49.38 -4.33 -10.51
CA SER A 200 50.13 -4.21 -11.80
C SER A 200 49.26 -4.48 -13.03
N SER A 201 48.10 -5.14 -12.86
CA SER A 201 47.15 -5.43 -13.93
C SER A 201 45.85 -4.64 -13.70
N PHE A 202 45.51 -3.77 -14.66
CA PHE A 202 44.28 -2.97 -14.61
C PHE A 202 43.06 -3.70 -15.17
N ARG A 203 43.16 -5.00 -15.44
CA ARG A 203 42.02 -5.80 -15.88
C ARG A 203 40.99 -5.87 -14.74
N LYS A 204 39.78 -5.42 -15.03
CA LYS A 204 38.67 -5.36 -14.07
C LYS A 204 37.57 -6.30 -14.51
N GLU A 205 37.00 -7.01 -13.56
CA GLU A 205 35.84 -7.87 -13.75
C GLU A 205 34.74 -7.46 -12.78
N LYS A 206 33.50 -7.27 -13.29
CA LYS A 206 32.35 -6.93 -12.48
C LYS A 206 31.75 -8.19 -11.90
N PHE A 207 31.55 -8.20 -10.59
CA PHE A 207 30.90 -9.29 -9.87
C PHE A 207 29.45 -8.89 -9.59
N THR A 208 28.54 -9.84 -9.68
CA THR A 208 27.11 -9.66 -9.45
C THR A 208 26.68 -10.31 -8.14
N LEU A 209 25.68 -9.75 -7.48
CA LEU A 209 25.12 -10.34 -6.27
C LEU A 209 24.43 -11.66 -6.62
N SER A 210 24.85 -12.76 -6.00
CA SER A 210 24.17 -14.04 -6.12
C SER A 210 22.99 -14.08 -5.14
N THR A 211 21.80 -14.25 -5.69
CA THR A 211 20.56 -14.48 -4.93
C THR A 211 20.11 -15.94 -5.00
N ASP A 212 20.70 -16.73 -5.91
CA ASP A 212 20.37 -18.13 -6.15
C ASP A 212 21.65 -18.96 -6.30
N SER A 213 21.83 -19.94 -5.41
CA SER A 213 22.96 -20.87 -5.47
C SER A 213 22.81 -21.94 -6.56
N THR A 214 21.60 -22.18 -7.06
CA THR A 214 21.30 -23.27 -8.01
C THR A 214 21.91 -23.03 -9.38
N ASN A 215 22.00 -21.77 -9.82
CA ASN A 215 22.53 -21.36 -11.11
C ASN A 215 23.98 -20.86 -11.04
N THR A 216 24.61 -20.90 -9.86
CA THR A 216 25.96 -20.42 -9.66
C THR A 216 26.97 -21.57 -9.88
N VAL A 217 27.84 -21.42 -10.87
CA VAL A 217 28.91 -22.36 -11.15
C VAL A 217 30.27 -21.83 -10.65
N ALA A 218 31.27 -22.70 -10.54
CA ALA A 218 32.60 -22.38 -10.01
C ALA A 218 33.29 -21.16 -10.66
N THR A 219 32.97 -20.85 -11.92
CA THR A 219 33.58 -19.74 -12.68
C THR A 219 32.72 -18.47 -12.68
N SER A 220 31.54 -18.51 -12.09
CA SER A 220 30.64 -17.35 -12.07
C SER A 220 31.23 -16.20 -11.24
N PRO A 221 31.36 -14.98 -11.79
CA PRO A 221 31.86 -13.83 -11.07
C PRO A 221 30.73 -13.25 -10.18
N VAL A 222 30.50 -13.89 -9.03
CA VAL A 222 29.47 -13.54 -8.09
C VAL A 222 30.04 -13.24 -6.71
N PHE A 223 29.34 -12.40 -5.97
CA PHE A 223 29.56 -12.19 -4.55
C PHE A 223 28.27 -12.45 -3.77
N PHE A 224 28.42 -12.71 -2.49
CA PHE A 224 27.33 -12.91 -1.55
C PHE A 224 27.32 -11.77 -0.54
N LEU A 225 26.14 -11.48 -0.02
CA LEU A 225 25.91 -10.37 0.92
C LEU A 225 25.23 -10.88 2.18
N GLU A 226 25.69 -10.43 3.33
CA GLU A 226 25.04 -10.70 4.60
C GLU A 226 25.08 -9.48 5.51
N GLU A 227 24.05 -9.32 6.35
CA GLU A 227 24.03 -8.30 7.41
C GLU A 227 24.88 -8.78 8.59
N THR A 228 25.68 -7.86 9.14
CA THR A 228 26.52 -8.07 10.31
C THR A 228 26.03 -7.19 11.47
N ARG A 229 26.79 -7.16 12.57
CA ARG A 229 26.45 -6.37 13.74
C ARG A 229 26.33 -4.87 13.44
N GLY A 230 25.38 -4.22 14.11
CA GLY A 230 25.17 -2.78 13.99
C GLY A 230 24.57 -2.34 12.65
N GLY A 231 23.90 -3.22 11.92
CA GLY A 231 23.25 -2.89 10.63
C GLY A 231 24.23 -2.66 9.49
N LYS A 232 25.46 -3.13 9.61
CA LYS A 232 26.48 -3.13 8.56
C LYS A 232 26.34 -4.35 7.69
N TYR A 233 27.01 -4.34 6.54
CA TYR A 233 26.98 -5.43 5.58
C TYR A 233 28.38 -6.00 5.35
N ARG A 234 28.42 -7.29 5.08
CA ARG A 234 29.62 -8.02 4.71
C ARG A 234 29.43 -8.63 3.34
N ILE A 235 30.41 -8.48 2.49
CA ILE A 235 30.49 -9.19 1.21
C ILE A 235 31.50 -10.33 1.32
N TYR A 236 31.22 -11.45 0.66
CA TYR A 236 32.16 -12.56 0.52
C TYR A 236 32.03 -13.18 -0.87
N PHE A 237 33.06 -13.91 -1.27
CA PHE A 237 33.21 -14.42 -2.63
C PHE A 237 33.14 -15.94 -2.65
N GLY A 238 33.05 -16.51 -3.84
CA GLY A 238 33.00 -17.95 -4.02
C GLY A 238 34.26 -18.68 -3.59
N ASP A 239 34.17 -19.99 -3.54
CA ASP A 239 35.23 -20.94 -3.13
C ASP A 239 35.71 -21.86 -4.28
N ASP A 240 35.40 -21.53 -5.54
CA ASP A 240 35.60 -22.35 -6.75
C ASP A 240 34.65 -23.57 -6.84
N VAL A 241 33.64 -23.65 -5.94
CA VAL A 241 32.53 -24.60 -6.04
C VAL A 241 31.26 -23.80 -6.33
N LEU A 242 30.98 -22.84 -5.49
CA LEU A 242 29.88 -21.87 -5.64
C LEU A 242 30.46 -20.47 -5.88
N GLY A 243 30.63 -20.13 -7.18
CA GLY A 243 31.18 -18.85 -7.58
C GLY A 243 32.73 -18.82 -7.61
N LYS A 244 33.22 -17.83 -8.32
CA LYS A 244 34.66 -17.64 -8.55
C LYS A 244 35.37 -17.18 -7.28
N LYS A 245 36.42 -17.88 -6.90
CA LYS A 245 37.29 -17.54 -5.78
C LYS A 245 38.23 -16.40 -6.14
N LEU A 246 38.53 -15.55 -5.14
CA LEU A 246 39.56 -14.53 -5.25
C LEU A 246 40.96 -15.15 -5.26
N THR A 247 41.85 -14.59 -6.05
CA THR A 247 43.30 -14.91 -6.05
C THR A 247 44.04 -13.89 -5.19
N ASN A 248 45.13 -14.35 -4.56
CA ASN A 248 45.95 -13.49 -3.70
C ASN A 248 46.44 -12.25 -4.46
N GLY A 249 46.28 -11.06 -3.88
CA GLY A 249 46.64 -9.80 -4.54
C GLY A 249 45.53 -9.17 -5.39
N ASN A 250 44.34 -9.80 -5.50
CA ASN A 250 43.18 -9.15 -6.10
C ASN A 250 42.79 -7.89 -5.31
N ILE A 251 42.40 -6.86 -6.05
CA ILE A 251 41.92 -5.61 -5.48
C ILE A 251 40.39 -5.54 -5.67
N VAL A 252 39.65 -5.60 -4.58
CA VAL A 252 38.20 -5.53 -4.56
C VAL A 252 37.78 -4.08 -4.38
N ILE A 253 37.12 -3.51 -5.36
CA ILE A 253 36.60 -2.15 -5.36
C ILE A 253 35.09 -2.25 -5.18
N VAL A 254 34.58 -1.67 -4.08
CA VAL A 254 33.16 -1.70 -3.73
C VAL A 254 32.64 -0.28 -3.73
N THR A 255 31.61 -0.02 -4.53
CA THR A 255 30.98 1.28 -4.64
C THR A 255 29.50 1.17 -4.26
N TYR A 256 29.00 2.06 -3.43
CA TYR A 256 27.61 2.09 -2.97
C TYR A 256 27.18 3.51 -2.57
N ILE A 257 25.88 3.68 -2.34
CA ILE A 257 25.31 4.94 -1.85
C ILE A 257 24.89 4.76 -0.39
N ILE A 258 25.28 5.71 0.47
CA ILE A 258 24.73 5.83 1.82
C ILE A 258 23.52 6.77 1.75
N THR A 259 22.39 6.30 2.24
CA THR A 259 21.12 7.02 2.20
C THR A 259 20.61 7.36 3.59
N GLN A 260 19.76 8.39 3.65
CA GLN A 260 18.99 8.75 4.84
C GLN A 260 17.56 8.13 4.82
N GLY A 261 17.34 7.17 3.92
CA GLY A 261 16.08 6.45 3.80
C GLY A 261 14.90 7.37 3.45
N SER A 262 13.80 7.26 4.16
CA SER A 262 12.56 7.99 3.86
C SER A 262 12.61 9.51 4.05
N ALA A 263 13.66 10.07 4.65
CA ALA A 263 13.74 11.49 5.01
C ALA A 263 13.65 12.44 3.81
N ALA A 264 14.16 12.05 2.64
CA ALA A 264 14.13 12.85 1.43
C ALA A 264 12.96 12.50 0.47
N ASN A 265 12.04 11.65 0.88
CA ASN A 265 10.81 11.40 0.12
C ASN A 265 10.03 12.71 -0.05
N LYS A 266 9.36 12.86 -1.19
CA LYS A 266 8.58 14.04 -1.60
C LYS A 266 9.41 15.25 -2.04
N ALA A 267 10.75 15.16 -2.13
CA ALA A 267 11.55 16.19 -2.80
C ALA A 267 11.07 16.31 -4.26
N ASN A 268 10.68 17.52 -4.66
CA ASN A 268 10.06 17.78 -5.96
C ASN A 268 10.69 18.95 -6.73
N ALA A 269 11.77 19.51 -6.22
CA ALA A 269 12.51 20.55 -6.89
C ALA A 269 14.01 20.31 -6.70
N PHE A 270 14.77 20.37 -7.78
CA PHE A 270 16.18 20.03 -7.80
C PHE A 270 16.99 21.08 -8.56
N SER A 271 18.24 21.26 -8.18
CA SER A 271 19.22 22.08 -8.86
C SER A 271 20.52 21.31 -9.04
N LEU A 272 21.19 21.49 -10.17
CA LEU A 272 22.51 20.93 -10.40
C LEU A 272 23.54 21.67 -9.55
N ILE A 273 24.40 20.93 -8.81
CA ILE A 273 25.45 21.52 -7.98
C ILE A 273 26.74 21.67 -8.81
N ASP A 274 27.10 20.62 -9.51
CA ASP A 274 28.36 20.56 -10.25
C ASP A 274 28.19 21.10 -11.67
N SER A 275 29.20 21.81 -12.20
CA SER A 275 29.22 22.16 -13.62
C SER A 275 29.57 20.93 -14.48
N VAL A 276 28.90 20.75 -15.59
CA VAL A 276 29.11 19.60 -16.50
C VAL A 276 29.71 20.09 -17.81
N GLY A 277 30.86 19.54 -18.18
CA GLY A 277 31.56 19.89 -19.42
C GLY A 277 31.99 21.35 -19.51
N GLY A 278 32.08 22.07 -18.38
CA GLY A 278 32.40 23.50 -18.32
C GLY A 278 31.20 24.44 -18.53
N TYR A 279 29.99 23.87 -18.70
CA TYR A 279 28.75 24.65 -18.79
C TYR A 279 28.17 24.90 -17.40
N SER A 280 27.74 26.13 -17.11
CA SER A 280 27.20 26.54 -15.82
C SER A 280 25.70 26.81 -15.84
N THR A 281 25.14 27.06 -17.01
CA THR A 281 23.71 27.38 -17.17
C THR A 281 22.91 26.09 -17.35
N SER A 282 22.24 25.66 -16.28
CA SER A 282 21.41 24.44 -16.28
C SER A 282 20.06 24.68 -15.63
N VAL A 283 19.06 23.96 -16.10
CA VAL A 283 17.72 23.92 -15.51
C VAL A 283 17.30 22.46 -15.32
N VAL A 284 16.78 22.15 -14.15
CA VAL A 284 16.29 20.81 -13.79
C VAL A 284 14.78 20.87 -13.66
N TYR A 285 14.08 20.07 -14.45
CA TYR A 285 12.63 19.92 -14.40
C TYR A 285 12.30 18.59 -13.73
N PRO A 286 11.60 18.57 -12.60
CA PRO A 286 11.17 17.32 -12.00
C PRO A 286 10.05 16.68 -12.83
N VAL A 287 10.21 15.40 -13.19
CA VAL A 287 9.18 14.57 -13.82
C VAL A 287 8.39 13.86 -12.72
N THR A 288 9.10 13.24 -11.76
CA THR A 288 8.49 12.64 -10.57
C THR A 288 9.16 13.16 -9.32
N ALA A 289 8.35 13.36 -8.26
CA ALA A 289 8.90 13.64 -6.94
C ALA A 289 9.69 12.43 -6.40
N ALA A 290 10.67 12.70 -5.55
CA ALA A 290 11.46 11.64 -4.92
C ALA A 290 10.56 10.73 -4.08
N SER A 291 10.65 9.43 -4.31
CA SER A 291 9.87 8.39 -3.64
C SER A 291 10.68 7.11 -3.46
N GLY A 292 10.13 6.17 -2.72
CA GLY A 292 10.72 4.84 -2.54
C GLY A 292 11.81 4.75 -1.48
N GLY A 293 12.17 5.86 -0.83
CA GLY A 293 13.12 5.83 0.27
C GLY A 293 12.52 5.16 1.51
N THR A 294 13.23 4.17 2.06
CA THR A 294 12.86 3.47 3.30
C THR A 294 14.06 3.28 4.21
N GLY A 295 13.80 3.17 5.52
CA GLY A 295 14.82 2.74 6.47
C GLY A 295 15.13 1.25 6.35
N GLN A 296 16.10 0.80 7.13
CA GLN A 296 16.43 -0.62 7.28
C GLN A 296 15.20 -1.40 7.77
N GLU A 297 15.06 -2.64 7.33
CA GLU A 297 13.93 -3.50 7.67
C GLU A 297 13.77 -3.68 9.19
N SER A 298 12.55 -3.58 9.69
CA SER A 298 12.25 -3.73 11.12
C SER A 298 12.36 -5.21 11.56
N ILE A 299 12.60 -5.43 12.84
CA ILE A 299 12.68 -6.78 13.43
C ILE A 299 11.40 -7.59 13.16
N GLU A 300 10.22 -6.97 13.31
CA GLU A 300 8.93 -7.62 13.07
C GLU A 300 8.75 -8.00 11.59
N SER A 301 9.19 -7.14 10.68
CA SER A 301 9.19 -7.44 9.25
C SER A 301 10.10 -8.62 8.92
N ILE A 302 11.33 -8.63 9.45
CA ILE A 302 12.30 -9.73 9.23
C ILE A 302 11.70 -11.05 9.73
N ARG A 303 11.09 -11.06 10.92
CA ARG A 303 10.45 -12.24 11.52
C ARG A 303 9.35 -12.82 10.61
N SER A 304 8.46 -11.96 10.15
CA SER A 304 7.36 -12.36 9.25
C SER A 304 7.84 -12.76 7.86
N THR A 305 8.74 -11.97 7.25
CA THR A 305 9.16 -12.14 5.87
C THR A 305 10.11 -13.33 5.70
N SER A 306 11.03 -13.57 6.65
CA SER A 306 11.97 -14.70 6.58
C SER A 306 11.26 -16.05 6.58
N THR A 307 10.22 -16.20 7.40
CA THR A 307 9.39 -17.41 7.44
C THR A 307 8.64 -17.62 6.12
N LYS A 308 8.04 -16.56 5.58
CA LYS A 308 7.32 -16.61 4.29
C LYS A 308 8.27 -16.92 3.13
N ALA A 309 9.43 -16.29 3.08
CA ALA A 309 10.45 -16.53 2.06
C ALA A 309 10.94 -17.99 2.05
N TYR A 310 11.12 -18.58 3.23
CA TYR A 310 11.49 -20.00 3.38
C TYR A 310 10.38 -20.93 2.85
N ILE A 311 9.12 -20.66 3.18
CA ILE A 311 7.96 -21.46 2.75
C ILE A 311 7.77 -21.37 1.22
N SER A 312 7.87 -20.17 0.64
CA SER A 312 7.69 -19.95 -0.80
C SER A 312 8.82 -20.54 -1.64
N ASN A 313 10.00 -20.75 -1.04
CA ASN A 313 11.20 -21.25 -1.73
C ASN A 313 11.47 -20.54 -3.06
N ASN A 314 11.29 -19.21 -3.07
CA ASN A 314 11.47 -18.33 -4.23
C ASN A 314 10.59 -18.71 -5.45
N ARG A 315 9.38 -19.24 -5.22
CA ARG A 315 8.39 -19.56 -6.25
C ARG A 315 7.18 -18.65 -6.09
N GLY A 316 6.65 -18.17 -7.20
CA GLY A 316 5.41 -17.37 -7.26
C GLY A 316 4.23 -18.24 -7.71
N VAL A 317 3.70 -19.08 -6.83
CA VAL A 317 2.59 -19.99 -7.11
C VAL A 317 1.29 -19.47 -6.50
N THR A 318 1.35 -18.99 -5.27
CA THR A 318 0.19 -18.41 -4.57
C THR A 318 0.22 -16.87 -4.68
N LYS A 319 -0.95 -16.25 -4.42
CA LYS A 319 -1.05 -14.78 -4.32
C LYS A 319 -0.06 -14.22 -3.30
N ASP A 320 0.03 -14.86 -2.14
CA ASP A 320 0.89 -14.43 -1.04
C ASP A 320 2.39 -14.56 -1.37
N ASP A 321 2.78 -15.56 -2.16
CA ASP A 321 4.17 -15.71 -2.62
C ASP A 321 4.57 -14.52 -3.49
N ILE A 322 3.73 -14.16 -4.48
CA ILE A 322 3.98 -13.04 -5.39
C ILE A 322 4.01 -11.72 -4.62
N ILE A 323 3.05 -11.50 -3.71
CA ILE A 323 3.01 -10.31 -2.83
C ILE A 323 4.29 -10.23 -2.00
N GLY A 324 4.73 -11.36 -1.43
CA GLY A 324 5.97 -11.43 -0.63
C GLY A 324 7.21 -11.04 -1.44
N LEU A 325 7.34 -11.57 -2.66
CA LEU A 325 8.45 -11.27 -3.56
C LEU A 325 8.48 -9.80 -4.02
N ILE A 326 7.30 -9.24 -4.33
CA ILE A 326 7.19 -7.82 -4.70
C ILE A 326 7.56 -6.93 -3.51
N ASN A 327 7.03 -7.19 -2.31
CA ASN A 327 7.32 -6.40 -1.12
C ASN A 327 8.80 -6.50 -0.70
N GLN A 328 9.44 -7.64 -0.94
CA GLN A 328 10.87 -7.80 -0.71
C GLN A 328 11.69 -6.89 -1.62
N ARG A 329 11.32 -6.77 -2.90
CA ARG A 329 12.05 -6.00 -3.90
C ARG A 329 11.69 -4.51 -3.90
N TYR A 330 10.41 -4.20 -3.66
CA TYR A 330 9.86 -2.84 -3.67
C TYR A 330 9.21 -2.48 -2.33
N PRO A 331 10.01 -2.22 -1.31
CA PRO A 331 9.53 -1.95 0.06
C PRO A 331 8.74 -0.65 0.21
N TYR A 332 8.76 0.20 -0.81
CA TYR A 332 8.02 1.44 -0.86
C TYR A 332 6.59 1.28 -1.39
N PHE A 333 6.18 0.07 -1.74
CA PHE A 333 4.77 -0.20 -1.95
C PHE A 333 4.11 -0.36 -0.58
N GLU A 334 3.14 0.51 -0.30
CA GLU A 334 2.38 0.49 0.95
C GLU A 334 1.48 -0.75 1.01
N SER A 335 0.86 -1.07 -0.12
CA SER A 335 0.02 -2.25 -0.26
C SER A 335 0.16 -2.83 -1.68
N VAL A 336 0.14 -4.16 -1.78
CA VAL A 336 0.18 -4.90 -3.05
C VAL A 336 -0.99 -5.89 -3.06
N ASN A 337 -1.72 -5.92 -4.15
CA ASN A 337 -2.78 -6.90 -4.39
C ASN A 337 -2.48 -7.74 -5.63
N VAL A 338 -2.76 -9.04 -5.54
CA VAL A 338 -2.58 -10.01 -6.61
C VAL A 338 -3.83 -10.88 -6.71
N TRP A 339 -4.38 -11.05 -7.91
CA TRP A 339 -5.55 -11.91 -8.12
C TRP A 339 -5.48 -12.64 -9.46
N GLY A 340 -6.16 -13.78 -9.54
CA GLY A 340 -6.28 -14.54 -10.77
C GLY A 340 -7.28 -13.90 -11.74
N GLY A 341 -7.05 -14.05 -13.03
CA GLY A 341 -7.95 -13.49 -14.04
C GLY A 341 -9.35 -14.10 -14.03
N GLU A 342 -9.54 -15.27 -13.41
CA GLU A 342 -10.86 -15.88 -13.18
C GLU A 342 -11.74 -15.08 -12.21
N GLU A 343 -11.15 -14.20 -11.40
CA GLU A 343 -11.86 -13.32 -10.45
C GLU A 343 -12.39 -12.04 -11.11
N ASN A 344 -11.99 -11.77 -12.36
CA ASN A 344 -12.48 -10.62 -13.12
C ASN A 344 -13.89 -10.87 -13.66
N ASP A 345 -14.62 -9.80 -13.90
CA ASP A 345 -15.89 -9.82 -14.62
C ASP A 345 -15.80 -8.95 -15.89
N PRO A 346 -15.79 -9.54 -17.11
CA PRO A 346 -15.78 -10.97 -17.43
C PRO A 346 -14.43 -11.67 -17.11
N PRO A 347 -14.44 -13.00 -16.80
CA PRO A 347 -13.23 -13.76 -16.48
C PRO A 347 -12.19 -13.75 -17.61
N VAL A 348 -10.91 -13.59 -17.27
CA VAL A 348 -9.77 -13.61 -18.19
C VAL A 348 -8.79 -14.70 -17.77
N TYR A 349 -8.91 -15.88 -18.35
CA TYR A 349 -8.08 -17.04 -17.98
C TYR A 349 -6.62 -16.91 -18.47
N GLY A 350 -5.68 -17.51 -17.71
CA GLY A 350 -4.26 -17.52 -18.04
C GLY A 350 -3.51 -16.26 -17.67
N LYS A 351 -4.15 -15.31 -17.01
CA LYS A 351 -3.52 -14.09 -16.50
C LYS A 351 -3.57 -14.00 -14.98
N VAL A 352 -2.55 -13.37 -14.42
CA VAL A 352 -2.51 -12.90 -13.05
C VAL A 352 -2.39 -11.39 -13.07
N PHE A 353 -3.29 -10.73 -12.38
CA PHE A 353 -3.33 -9.27 -12.28
C PHE A 353 -2.64 -8.81 -11.01
N LEU A 354 -1.94 -7.69 -11.12
CA LEU A 354 -1.13 -7.08 -10.07
C LEU A 354 -1.54 -5.63 -9.94
N ALA A 355 -1.75 -5.17 -8.73
CA ALA A 355 -1.90 -3.76 -8.43
C ALA A 355 -1.06 -3.41 -7.20
N ALA A 356 -0.38 -2.29 -7.21
CA ALA A 356 0.40 -1.83 -6.07
C ALA A 356 0.18 -0.35 -5.82
N LYS A 357 0.11 0.02 -4.54
CA LYS A 357 -0.03 1.39 -4.07
C LYS A 357 1.30 1.86 -3.52
N PRO A 358 1.90 2.94 -4.05
CA PRO A 358 3.13 3.49 -3.49
C PRO A 358 2.84 4.26 -2.18
N THR A 359 3.81 4.30 -1.26
CA THR A 359 3.74 5.07 -0.01
C THR A 359 3.62 6.58 -0.26
N SER A 360 4.15 7.07 -1.37
CA SER A 360 4.04 8.47 -1.79
C SER A 360 3.63 8.56 -3.25
N GLY A 361 2.67 9.44 -3.55
CA GLY A 361 2.08 9.54 -4.88
C GLY A 361 0.84 8.66 -5.06
N TYR A 362 0.30 8.64 -6.27
CA TYR A 362 -0.90 7.87 -6.61
C TYR A 362 -0.66 6.87 -7.74
N GLU A 363 0.39 7.06 -8.53
CA GLU A 363 0.66 6.28 -9.72
C GLU A 363 2.07 5.70 -9.70
N ILE A 364 2.22 4.52 -10.25
CA ILE A 364 3.49 3.85 -10.51
C ILE A 364 3.80 4.05 -11.99
N THR A 365 5.03 4.41 -12.30
CA THR A 365 5.44 4.63 -13.70
C THR A 365 5.41 3.34 -14.51
N GLU A 366 5.16 3.43 -15.82
CA GLU A 366 5.15 2.27 -16.72
C GLU A 366 6.49 1.50 -16.68
N SER A 367 7.60 2.21 -16.53
CA SER A 367 8.92 1.59 -16.38
C SER A 367 9.01 0.73 -15.12
N GLU A 368 8.45 1.19 -14.00
CA GLU A 368 8.41 0.43 -12.74
C GLU A 368 7.47 -0.77 -12.84
N LYS A 369 6.31 -0.62 -13.47
CA LYS A 369 5.39 -1.74 -13.71
C LYS A 369 6.07 -2.85 -14.53
N LEU A 370 6.79 -2.46 -15.60
CA LEU A 370 7.54 -3.40 -16.43
C LEU A 370 8.71 -4.04 -15.66
N ASP A 371 9.37 -3.31 -14.77
CA ASP A 371 10.45 -3.83 -13.93
C ASP A 371 9.90 -4.88 -12.93
N VAL A 372 8.77 -4.61 -12.28
CA VAL A 372 8.08 -5.58 -11.41
C VAL A 372 7.72 -6.84 -12.19
N ILE A 373 7.11 -6.69 -13.36
CA ILE A 373 6.70 -7.83 -14.19
C ILE A 373 7.91 -8.65 -14.64
N ASN A 374 8.90 -8.02 -15.26
CA ASN A 374 9.98 -8.74 -15.95
C ASN A 374 11.06 -9.26 -15.00
N ASN A 375 11.38 -8.54 -13.92
CA ASN A 375 12.50 -8.84 -13.05
C ASN A 375 12.10 -9.48 -11.71
N VAL A 376 10.81 -9.44 -11.33
CA VAL A 376 10.36 -10.05 -10.08
C VAL A 376 9.36 -11.18 -10.34
N VAL A 377 8.25 -10.90 -11.03
CA VAL A 377 7.14 -11.86 -11.11
C VAL A 377 7.41 -12.93 -12.17
N LYS A 378 7.77 -12.52 -13.38
CA LYS A 378 7.94 -13.42 -14.52
C LYS A 378 9.01 -14.52 -14.33
N PRO A 379 10.16 -14.25 -13.68
CA PRO A 379 11.16 -15.30 -13.45
C PRO A 379 10.72 -16.42 -12.51
N VAL A 380 9.75 -16.17 -11.63
CA VAL A 380 9.26 -17.08 -10.60
C VAL A 380 7.87 -17.63 -10.89
N SER A 381 7.18 -17.09 -11.90
CA SER A 381 5.83 -17.49 -12.30
C SER A 381 5.79 -18.84 -12.98
N VAL A 382 4.64 -19.49 -12.88
CA VAL A 382 4.34 -20.72 -13.66
C VAL A 382 4.31 -20.40 -15.16
N VAL A 383 4.87 -21.28 -15.99
CA VAL A 383 5.13 -21.08 -17.44
C VAL A 383 3.89 -20.62 -18.24
N THR A 384 2.68 -20.99 -17.81
CA THR A 384 1.43 -20.67 -18.53
C THR A 384 0.75 -19.40 -18.04
N VAL A 385 1.27 -18.74 -17.03
CA VAL A 385 0.64 -17.57 -16.40
C VAL A 385 1.32 -16.28 -16.89
N ILE A 386 0.50 -15.35 -17.39
CA ILE A 386 0.97 -14.05 -17.87
C ILE A 386 0.65 -12.99 -16.81
N PRO A 387 1.65 -12.38 -16.16
CA PRO A 387 1.41 -11.29 -15.23
C PRO A 387 1.09 -9.99 -15.98
N GLU A 388 0.08 -9.27 -15.51
CA GLU A 388 -0.34 -7.97 -16.02
C GLU A 388 -0.51 -6.98 -14.87
N PHE A 389 0.07 -5.79 -14.99
CA PHE A 389 -0.06 -4.74 -13.98
C PHE A 389 -1.28 -3.87 -14.29
N VAL A 390 -2.11 -3.62 -13.29
CA VAL A 390 -3.32 -2.80 -13.39
C VAL A 390 -3.17 -1.59 -12.47
N ASP A 391 -3.63 -0.44 -12.93
CA ASP A 391 -3.63 0.78 -12.13
C ASP A 391 -4.59 0.68 -10.95
N VAL A 392 -4.22 1.32 -9.85
CA VAL A 392 -5.04 1.34 -8.64
C VAL A 392 -6.24 2.25 -8.84
N ASP A 393 -7.41 1.72 -8.58
CA ASP A 393 -8.66 2.48 -8.62
C ASP A 393 -9.02 3.01 -7.23
N TYR A 394 -8.84 4.32 -7.04
CA TYR A 394 -9.01 4.99 -5.76
C TYR A 394 -10.45 5.43 -5.50
N ASN A 395 -10.96 5.10 -4.33
CA ASN A 395 -12.16 5.69 -3.76
C ASN A 395 -11.77 6.74 -2.71
N TYR A 396 -12.23 7.95 -2.87
CA TYR A 396 -11.99 9.03 -1.92
C TYR A 396 -13.20 9.19 -1.01
N LEU A 397 -12.98 9.25 0.30
CA LEU A 397 -14.02 9.52 1.28
C LEU A 397 -13.96 10.98 1.71
N ASN A 398 -15.05 11.71 1.52
CA ASN A 398 -15.24 13.03 2.08
C ASN A 398 -16.01 12.89 3.39
N ILE A 399 -15.40 13.31 4.49
CA ILE A 399 -15.95 13.19 5.82
C ILE A 399 -16.26 14.60 6.35
N TYR A 400 -17.51 14.82 6.68
CA TYR A 400 -17.96 15.98 7.44
C TYR A 400 -18.36 15.51 8.83
N ALA A 401 -17.58 15.87 9.85
CA ALA A 401 -17.81 15.44 11.22
C ALA A 401 -18.17 16.63 12.12
N GLU A 402 -19.22 16.47 12.90
CA GLU A 402 -19.62 17.37 13.98
C GLU A 402 -19.30 16.72 15.32
N VAL A 403 -18.48 17.39 16.12
CA VAL A 403 -18.00 16.85 17.39
C VAL A 403 -18.39 17.76 18.53
N TYR A 404 -19.08 17.18 19.50
CA TYR A 404 -19.59 17.87 20.68
C TYR A 404 -18.68 17.58 21.88
N TYR A 405 -18.16 18.65 22.51
CA TYR A 405 -17.20 18.50 23.60
C TYR A 405 -17.53 19.38 24.81
N ASP A 406 -17.12 18.94 25.98
CA ASP A 406 -17.31 19.64 27.25
C ASP A 406 -16.07 20.51 27.56
N LYS A 407 -16.25 21.83 27.52
CA LYS A 407 -15.19 22.81 27.79
C LYS A 407 -14.64 22.73 29.21
N THR A 408 -15.35 22.13 30.15
CA THR A 408 -14.90 22.01 31.53
C THR A 408 -13.93 20.88 31.75
N LYS A 409 -13.86 19.92 30.81
CA LYS A 409 -13.01 18.74 30.89
C LYS A 409 -11.70 18.86 30.11
N THR A 410 -11.48 19.98 29.42
CA THR A 410 -10.27 20.20 28.63
C THR A 410 -9.70 21.59 28.81
N ASN A 411 -8.38 21.68 28.79
CA ASN A 411 -7.65 22.95 28.74
C ASN A 411 -7.26 23.31 27.28
N ARG A 412 -7.70 22.53 26.29
CA ARG A 412 -7.39 22.75 24.88
C ARG A 412 -8.36 23.74 24.26
N ASN A 413 -7.90 24.56 23.33
CA ASN A 413 -8.76 25.39 22.50
C ASN A 413 -9.40 24.55 21.38
N ALA A 414 -10.46 25.06 20.75
CA ALA A 414 -11.19 24.39 19.69
C ALA A 414 -10.31 23.97 18.50
N ASP A 415 -9.31 24.79 18.14
CA ASP A 415 -8.44 24.49 17.00
C ASP A 415 -7.46 23.34 17.32
N SER A 416 -6.99 23.27 18.56
CA SER A 416 -6.15 22.14 19.03
C SER A 416 -6.94 20.83 19.06
N LEU A 417 -8.23 20.86 19.46
CA LEU A 417 -9.11 19.69 19.40
C LEU A 417 -9.40 19.27 17.95
N LYS A 418 -9.67 20.22 17.05
CA LYS A 418 -9.84 19.94 15.62
C LYS A 418 -8.60 19.25 15.03
N ALA A 419 -7.39 19.73 15.37
CA ALA A 419 -6.15 19.11 14.91
C ALA A 419 -6.00 17.67 15.44
N LEU A 420 -6.35 17.44 16.69
CA LEU A 420 -6.30 16.11 17.31
C LEU A 420 -7.30 15.15 16.68
N ILE A 421 -8.53 15.57 16.46
CA ILE A 421 -9.58 14.79 15.77
C ILE A 421 -9.17 14.48 14.33
N ARG A 422 -8.62 15.48 13.62
CA ARG A 422 -8.10 15.27 12.27
C ARG A 422 -6.99 14.21 12.25
N ASN A 423 -6.08 14.25 13.22
CA ASN A 423 -5.03 13.24 13.33
C ASN A 423 -5.61 11.85 13.66
N ALA A 424 -6.65 11.75 14.47
CA ALA A 424 -7.35 10.48 14.74
C ALA A 424 -8.00 9.90 13.48
N ILE A 425 -8.64 10.73 12.65
CA ILE A 425 -9.20 10.31 11.35
C ILE A 425 -8.09 9.88 10.38
N LEU A 426 -6.96 10.59 10.34
CA LEU A 426 -5.83 10.22 9.50
C LEU A 426 -5.17 8.91 9.96
N ALA A 427 -5.05 8.69 11.26
CA ALA A 427 -4.57 7.44 11.83
C ALA A 427 -5.52 6.26 11.49
N PHE A 428 -6.84 6.48 11.54
CA PHE A 428 -7.82 5.49 11.10
C PHE A 428 -7.68 5.18 9.60
N ARG A 429 -7.45 6.18 8.76
CA ARG A 429 -7.15 5.96 7.33
C ARG A 429 -5.94 5.04 7.16
N ASP A 430 -4.85 5.33 7.87
CA ASP A 430 -3.57 4.61 7.71
C ASP A 430 -3.64 3.18 8.26
N SER A 431 -4.45 2.93 9.29
CA SER A 431 -4.59 1.60 9.89
C SER A 431 -5.65 0.71 9.23
N ASP A 432 -6.71 1.31 8.68
CA ASP A 432 -7.89 0.55 8.28
C ASP A 432 -8.30 0.69 6.81
N LEU A 433 -7.88 1.77 6.11
CA LEU A 433 -8.36 2.07 4.77
C LEU A 433 -7.28 2.05 3.68
N ASN A 434 -6.01 2.07 4.05
CA ASN A 434 -4.92 2.15 3.08
C ASN A 434 -4.57 0.82 2.40
N ASP A 435 -5.19 -0.28 2.79
CA ASP A 435 -5.03 -1.58 2.16
C ASP A 435 -6.10 -1.85 1.09
N PHE A 436 -5.76 -2.70 0.11
CA PHE A 436 -6.71 -3.18 -0.88
C PHE A 436 -7.88 -3.93 -0.23
N ASN A 437 -9.08 -3.76 -0.79
CA ASN A 437 -10.32 -4.38 -0.32
C ASN A 437 -10.73 -4.01 1.12
N SER A 438 -10.19 -2.93 1.64
CA SER A 438 -10.55 -2.40 2.96
C SER A 438 -12.00 -1.94 2.97
N LYS A 439 -12.71 -2.23 4.08
CA LYS A 439 -14.11 -1.85 4.26
C LYS A 439 -14.22 -0.67 5.22
N PHE A 440 -14.79 0.42 4.76
CA PHE A 440 -15.12 1.55 5.62
C PHE A 440 -16.22 1.19 6.63
N LYS A 441 -15.98 1.45 7.90
CA LYS A 441 -16.95 1.27 8.98
C LYS A 441 -17.11 2.58 9.75
N MET A 442 -18.26 3.24 9.55
CA MET A 442 -18.60 4.51 10.19
C MET A 442 -18.47 4.45 11.72
N SER A 443 -19.02 3.41 12.35
CA SER A 443 -18.99 3.23 13.80
C SER A 443 -17.56 3.13 14.38
N LYS A 444 -16.62 2.54 13.62
CA LYS A 444 -15.21 2.44 14.05
C LYS A 444 -14.53 3.80 13.96
N MET A 445 -14.81 4.56 12.90
CA MET A 445 -14.28 5.91 12.73
C MET A 445 -14.79 6.85 13.83
N LEU A 446 -16.09 6.87 14.10
CA LEU A 446 -16.68 7.69 15.16
C LEU A 446 -16.09 7.35 16.53
N ARG A 447 -15.94 6.06 16.82
CA ARG A 447 -15.26 5.63 18.05
C ARG A 447 -13.84 6.17 18.17
N ASN A 448 -13.05 6.14 17.10
CA ASN A 448 -11.70 6.69 17.11
C ASN A 448 -11.70 8.21 17.34
N ILE A 449 -12.71 8.91 16.88
CA ILE A 449 -12.92 10.34 17.17
C ILE A 449 -13.25 10.53 18.64
N ASP A 450 -14.22 9.79 19.17
CA ASP A 450 -14.68 9.89 20.56
C ASP A 450 -13.57 9.54 21.55
N ASP A 451 -12.78 8.52 21.26
CA ASP A 451 -11.65 8.08 22.09
C ASP A 451 -10.42 9.02 22.01
N SER A 452 -10.42 10.01 21.10
CA SER A 452 -9.25 10.89 20.89
C SER A 452 -9.01 11.89 22.02
N ASP A 453 -10.06 12.31 22.76
CA ASP A 453 -9.95 13.18 23.94
C ASP A 453 -11.10 12.94 24.90
N LEU A 454 -10.83 12.89 26.20
CA LEU A 454 -11.83 12.67 27.27
C LEU A 454 -12.89 13.77 27.37
N SER A 455 -12.67 14.91 26.76
CA SER A 455 -13.64 16.00 26.72
C SER A 455 -14.72 15.81 25.66
N ILE A 456 -14.53 14.92 24.69
CA ILE A 456 -15.51 14.64 23.64
C ILE A 456 -16.67 13.86 24.24
N SER A 457 -17.88 14.37 24.06
CA SER A 457 -19.09 13.74 24.58
C SER A 457 -19.71 12.77 23.58
N TYR A 458 -19.77 13.18 22.32
CA TYR A 458 -20.22 12.36 21.20
C TYR A 458 -19.84 13.04 19.88
N SER A 459 -19.80 12.26 18.81
CA SER A 459 -19.57 12.74 17.46
C SER A 459 -20.63 12.21 16.49
N ASP A 460 -20.93 13.00 15.47
CA ASP A 460 -21.73 12.60 14.31
C ASP A 460 -20.99 12.93 13.03
N ALA A 461 -21.20 12.15 11.96
CA ALA A 461 -20.51 12.40 10.71
C ALA A 461 -21.34 11.97 9.49
N ILE A 462 -21.17 12.73 8.43
CA ILE A 462 -21.66 12.41 7.10
C ILE A 462 -20.47 12.04 6.23
N CYS A 463 -20.55 10.87 5.58
CA CYS A 463 -19.52 10.39 4.68
C CYS A 463 -20.07 10.28 3.26
N THR A 464 -19.38 10.89 2.31
CA THR A 464 -19.68 10.76 0.88
C THR A 464 -18.50 10.15 0.15
N ILE A 465 -18.77 9.32 -0.86
CA ILE A 465 -17.75 8.69 -1.68
C ILE A 465 -17.53 9.49 -2.96
N GLN A 466 -16.29 9.60 -3.41
CA GLN A 466 -15.91 10.35 -4.58
C GLN A 466 -14.96 9.52 -5.45
N LYS A 467 -15.18 9.53 -6.76
CA LYS A 467 -14.24 9.06 -7.79
C LYS A 467 -13.64 10.25 -8.52
N ARG A 468 -12.38 10.13 -8.91
CA ARG A 468 -11.67 11.14 -9.71
C ARG A 468 -11.11 10.50 -10.96
N PHE A 469 -11.31 11.13 -12.10
CA PHE A 469 -10.74 10.69 -13.37
C PHE A 469 -10.38 11.89 -14.23
N ILE A 470 -9.45 11.71 -15.15
CA ILE A 470 -9.02 12.73 -16.12
C ILE A 470 -9.63 12.36 -17.47
N PRO A 471 -10.62 13.10 -17.97
CA PRO A 471 -11.21 12.81 -19.26
C PRO A 471 -10.24 13.14 -20.41
N GLN A 472 -10.21 12.30 -21.41
CA GLN A 472 -9.45 12.57 -22.65
C GLN A 472 -10.19 13.61 -23.48
N VAL A 473 -9.56 14.76 -23.71
CA VAL A 473 -10.11 15.86 -24.50
C VAL A 473 -9.94 15.56 -25.99
N GLY A 474 -10.97 15.88 -26.80
CA GLY A 474 -10.90 15.78 -28.26
C GLY A 474 -11.33 14.43 -28.86
N ALA A 475 -11.77 13.46 -28.06
CA ALA A 475 -12.33 12.19 -28.50
C ALA A 475 -13.59 11.85 -27.70
N ALA A 476 -14.64 11.37 -28.39
CA ALA A 476 -15.82 10.84 -27.74
C ALA A 476 -15.45 9.47 -27.09
N ARG A 477 -15.50 9.37 -25.78
CA ARG A 477 -15.23 8.13 -25.03
C ARG A 477 -16.26 7.91 -23.94
N ASN A 478 -16.54 6.64 -23.69
CA ASN A 478 -17.34 6.22 -22.55
C ASN A 478 -16.40 5.93 -21.37
N TYR A 479 -16.76 6.42 -20.20
CA TYR A 479 -16.06 6.16 -18.94
C TYR A 479 -17.01 5.41 -18.01
N THR A 480 -16.54 4.32 -17.44
CA THR A 480 -17.25 3.57 -16.40
C THR A 480 -16.55 3.81 -15.07
N LEU A 481 -17.25 4.38 -14.10
CA LEU A 481 -16.75 4.63 -12.75
C LEU A 481 -17.37 3.60 -11.82
N ASN A 482 -16.56 2.64 -11.35
CA ASN A 482 -17.01 1.61 -10.43
C ASN A 482 -16.65 2.01 -9.00
N PHE A 483 -17.64 2.13 -8.11
CA PHE A 483 -17.41 2.46 -6.70
C PHE A 483 -17.10 1.23 -5.83
N GLY A 484 -17.27 0.01 -6.37
CA GLY A 484 -17.02 -1.24 -5.65
C GLY A 484 -17.98 -1.50 -4.49
N THR A 485 -19.04 -0.72 -4.39
CA THR A 485 -20.10 -0.86 -3.39
C THR A 485 -21.40 -0.33 -3.98
N PRO A 486 -22.55 -0.91 -3.64
CA PRO A 486 -23.84 -0.38 -4.02
C PRO A 486 -24.01 1.07 -3.54
N LEU A 487 -24.51 1.93 -4.40
CA LEU A 487 -24.76 3.33 -4.08
C LEU A 487 -26.14 3.44 -3.42
N THR A 488 -26.24 4.22 -2.34
CA THR A 488 -27.51 4.50 -1.71
C THR A 488 -28.18 5.67 -2.42
N ARG A 489 -29.40 5.47 -2.90
CA ARG A 489 -30.26 6.52 -3.41
C ARG A 489 -31.09 7.06 -2.26
N GLU A 490 -30.58 8.05 -1.59
CA GLU A 490 -31.35 8.75 -0.56
C GLU A 490 -32.09 9.96 -1.13
N ASP A 491 -33.19 10.34 -0.45
CA ASP A 491 -33.94 11.56 -0.73
C ASP A 491 -33.02 12.75 -0.91
N SER A 492 -33.15 13.45 -2.00
CA SER A 492 -32.71 14.79 -2.41
C SER A 492 -31.64 15.57 -1.62
N ARG A 493 -31.19 15.10 -0.44
CA ARG A 493 -30.19 15.78 0.39
C ARG A 493 -28.77 15.69 -0.12
N TYR A 494 -28.43 14.61 -0.82
CA TYR A 494 -27.06 14.35 -1.31
C TYR A 494 -27.08 13.83 -2.76
N PRO A 495 -27.46 14.68 -3.73
CA PRO A 495 -27.52 14.26 -5.12
C PRO A 495 -26.12 13.95 -5.64
N ILE A 496 -26.02 13.00 -6.58
CA ILE A 496 -24.79 12.75 -7.32
C ILE A 496 -24.51 13.96 -8.22
N TYR A 497 -23.35 14.55 -8.08
CA TYR A 497 -22.93 15.72 -8.85
C TYR A 497 -21.43 15.69 -9.16
N SER A 498 -21.01 16.38 -10.22
CA SER A 498 -19.61 16.55 -10.55
C SER A 498 -18.97 17.70 -9.79
N THR A 499 -17.70 17.48 -9.36
CA THR A 499 -16.83 18.52 -8.86
C THR A 499 -15.37 18.13 -9.21
N PRO A 500 -14.52 19.03 -9.71
CA PRO A 500 -14.79 20.41 -10.06
C PRO A 500 -15.64 20.58 -11.33
N ALA A 501 -16.04 21.81 -11.59
CA ALA A 501 -16.70 22.18 -12.84
C ALA A 501 -15.82 21.89 -14.06
N PHE A 502 -16.42 21.50 -15.17
CA PHE A 502 -15.76 21.31 -16.47
C PHE A 502 -16.26 22.32 -17.50
N ARG A 503 -15.63 22.37 -18.68
CA ARG A 503 -16.02 23.29 -19.74
C ARG A 503 -16.59 22.55 -20.92
N GLN A 504 -17.72 23.03 -21.43
CA GLN A 504 -18.43 22.50 -22.59
C GLN A 504 -18.97 23.65 -23.43
N TYR A 505 -18.99 23.49 -24.78
CA TYR A 505 -19.64 24.43 -25.68
C TYR A 505 -21.15 24.21 -25.61
N ASP A 506 -21.92 25.33 -25.55
CA ASP A 506 -23.37 25.30 -25.69
C ASP A 506 -23.79 25.23 -27.16
N ALA A 507 -25.09 25.20 -27.43
CA ALA A 507 -25.64 25.13 -28.79
C ALA A 507 -25.27 26.37 -29.65
N ASP A 508 -24.96 27.48 -29.03
CA ASP A 508 -24.55 28.73 -29.65
C ASP A 508 -23.03 28.83 -29.86
N GLY A 509 -22.27 27.78 -29.50
CA GLY A 509 -20.82 27.73 -29.61
C GLY A 509 -20.08 28.51 -28.51
N VAL A 510 -20.75 28.89 -27.42
CA VAL A 510 -20.15 29.59 -26.28
C VAL A 510 -19.63 28.60 -25.26
N LEU A 511 -18.38 28.77 -24.81
CA LEU A 511 -17.76 27.91 -23.82
C LEU A 511 -18.30 28.23 -22.41
N ARG A 512 -19.10 27.32 -21.87
CA ARG A 512 -19.73 27.44 -20.55
C ARG A 512 -19.00 26.60 -19.52
N THR A 513 -19.05 27.06 -18.26
CA THR A 513 -18.63 26.26 -17.11
C THR A 513 -19.82 25.40 -16.66
N CYS A 514 -19.65 24.08 -16.76
CA CYS A 514 -20.72 23.11 -16.61
C CYS A 514 -20.50 22.21 -15.40
N PHE A 515 -21.59 21.64 -14.95
CA PHE A 515 -21.65 20.65 -13.87
C PHE A 515 -22.49 19.46 -14.34
N MET A 516 -22.33 18.32 -13.69
CA MET A 516 -23.21 17.17 -13.86
C MET A 516 -24.01 16.94 -12.59
N ARG A 517 -25.26 16.54 -12.77
CA ARG A 517 -26.16 16.11 -11.68
C ARG A 517 -27.03 14.95 -12.14
N GLU A 518 -27.57 14.23 -11.18
CA GLU A 518 -28.60 13.24 -11.46
C GLU A 518 -29.95 13.92 -11.76
N THR A 519 -30.66 13.40 -12.75
CA THR A 519 -32.04 13.85 -13.08
C THR A 519 -33.05 13.03 -12.26
N THR A 520 -34.17 13.66 -11.91
CA THR A 520 -35.30 13.05 -11.21
C THR A 520 -36.18 12.21 -12.13
N GLY A 521 -35.66 11.28 -12.86
CA GLY A 521 -36.45 10.43 -13.74
C GLY A 521 -35.68 9.16 -14.08
N SER A 522 -35.89 8.10 -13.35
CA SER A 522 -35.17 6.84 -13.57
C SER A 522 -36.11 5.73 -13.97
N SER A 523 -35.69 4.94 -14.95
CA SER A 523 -36.32 3.68 -15.30
C SER A 523 -35.98 2.63 -14.24
N SER A 524 -36.97 1.97 -13.71
CA SER A 524 -36.83 0.97 -12.67
C SER A 524 -37.70 -0.23 -12.95
N GLY A 525 -37.31 -1.38 -12.39
CA GLY A 525 -38.08 -2.61 -12.41
C GLY A 525 -38.98 -2.77 -11.19
N ILE A 526 -39.77 -3.82 -11.17
CA ILE A 526 -40.55 -4.21 -9.98
C ILE A 526 -39.63 -4.93 -9.00
N GLU A 527 -39.42 -4.35 -7.84
CA GLU A 527 -38.57 -4.91 -6.78
C GLU A 527 -39.28 -6.07 -6.05
N SER A 528 -40.49 -5.79 -5.58
CA SER A 528 -41.27 -6.76 -4.82
C SER A 528 -42.77 -6.47 -4.91
N ILE A 529 -43.57 -7.48 -4.66
CA ILE A 529 -45.02 -7.35 -4.52
C ILE A 529 -45.40 -7.96 -3.18
N SER A 530 -45.77 -7.10 -2.22
CA SER A 530 -46.18 -7.54 -0.88
C SER A 530 -47.67 -7.75 -0.81
N VAL A 531 -48.09 -8.86 -0.19
CA VAL A 531 -49.50 -9.16 0.04
C VAL A 531 -49.93 -8.49 1.33
N LEU A 532 -50.76 -7.45 1.24
CA LEU A 532 -51.34 -6.77 2.40
C LEU A 532 -52.58 -7.48 2.91
N ALA A 533 -53.45 -7.93 1.99
CA ALA A 533 -54.62 -8.72 2.28
C ALA A 533 -54.95 -9.67 1.12
N ALA A 534 -55.24 -10.93 1.40
CA ALA A 534 -55.70 -11.92 0.44
C ALA A 534 -56.65 -12.91 1.14
N PRO A 535 -57.93 -12.50 1.41
CA PRO A 535 -58.89 -13.31 2.12
C PRO A 535 -59.49 -14.45 1.26
N GLY A 536 -59.38 -14.36 -0.06
CA GLY A 536 -59.92 -15.33 -1.03
C GLY A 536 -59.32 -16.73 -0.92
N THR A 537 -60.07 -17.71 -1.39
CA THR A 537 -59.60 -19.12 -1.52
C THR A 537 -59.61 -19.48 -3.00
N TYR A 538 -58.45 -19.94 -3.52
CA TYR A 538 -58.28 -20.23 -4.92
C TYR A 538 -58.11 -21.77 -5.12
N GLU A 539 -58.93 -22.39 -6.00
CA GLU A 539 -58.78 -23.77 -6.38
C GLU A 539 -57.68 -23.99 -7.39
N THR A 540 -57.44 -22.98 -8.24
CA THR A 540 -56.38 -22.94 -9.25
C THR A 540 -55.47 -21.74 -8.98
N ARG A 541 -54.28 -21.75 -9.55
CA ARG A 541 -53.31 -20.66 -9.39
C ARG A 541 -53.86 -19.40 -10.08
N PRO A 542 -54.10 -18.29 -9.34
CA PRO A 542 -54.59 -17.05 -9.93
C PRO A 542 -53.47 -16.37 -10.77
N ILE A 543 -53.90 -15.51 -11.67
CA ILE A 543 -53.05 -14.77 -12.60
C ILE A 543 -52.79 -13.40 -12.02
N ILE A 544 -51.49 -13.01 -11.99
CA ILE A 544 -51.07 -11.66 -11.60
C ILE A 544 -50.79 -10.84 -12.86
N VAL A 545 -51.49 -9.72 -12.99
CA VAL A 545 -51.25 -8.73 -14.06
C VAL A 545 -50.62 -7.49 -13.46
N ILE A 546 -49.46 -7.12 -13.96
CA ILE A 546 -48.77 -5.90 -13.58
C ILE A 546 -49.07 -4.82 -14.62
N SER A 547 -49.61 -3.71 -14.18
CA SER A 547 -49.95 -2.55 -15.00
C SER A 547 -49.18 -1.32 -14.46
N GLY A 548 -48.83 -0.41 -15.35
CA GLY A 548 -48.09 0.81 -15.02
C GLY A 548 -47.54 1.48 -16.28
N ASP A 549 -46.59 2.38 -16.08
CA ASP A 549 -45.91 3.11 -17.15
C ASP A 549 -44.70 2.38 -17.72
N GLY A 550 -44.26 1.27 -17.11
CA GLY A 550 -43.20 0.38 -17.58
C GLY A 550 -43.69 -0.81 -18.39
N VAL A 551 -42.75 -1.68 -18.82
CA VAL A 551 -43.01 -2.84 -19.66
C VAL A 551 -42.25 -4.09 -19.19
N GLY A 552 -42.80 -5.27 -19.47
CA GLY A 552 -42.08 -6.54 -19.40
C GLY A 552 -41.95 -7.17 -18.02
N ALA A 553 -42.60 -6.65 -16.99
CA ALA A 553 -42.66 -7.28 -15.66
C ALA A 553 -43.63 -8.48 -15.66
N SER A 554 -43.24 -9.56 -14.97
CA SER A 554 -44.10 -10.70 -14.70
C SER A 554 -43.93 -11.21 -13.27
N ALA A 555 -45.03 -11.66 -12.67
CA ALA A 555 -45.02 -12.23 -11.32
C ALA A 555 -46.05 -13.37 -11.20
N TYR A 556 -45.84 -14.23 -10.22
CA TYR A 556 -46.74 -15.31 -9.92
C TYR A 556 -46.95 -15.51 -8.42
N PRO A 557 -48.16 -15.96 -7.99
CA PRO A 557 -48.44 -16.19 -6.59
C PRO A 557 -48.01 -17.56 -6.12
N ILE A 558 -47.58 -17.66 -4.86
CA ILE A 558 -47.43 -18.92 -4.12
C ILE A 558 -48.69 -19.11 -3.29
N ILE A 559 -49.34 -20.31 -3.43
CA ILE A 559 -50.58 -20.64 -2.74
C ILE A 559 -50.30 -21.74 -1.71
N VAL A 560 -50.74 -21.48 -0.48
CA VAL A 560 -50.73 -22.49 0.58
C VAL A 560 -52.15 -22.60 1.17
N ASN A 561 -52.69 -23.81 1.15
CA ASN A 561 -54.04 -24.07 1.60
C ASN A 561 -55.14 -23.20 0.91
N GLY A 562 -54.94 -22.97 -0.41
CA GLY A 562 -55.85 -22.15 -1.21
C GLY A 562 -55.71 -20.64 -1.05
N LYS A 563 -54.79 -20.15 -0.24
CA LYS A 563 -54.54 -18.71 -0.03
C LYS A 563 -53.23 -18.26 -0.62
N ILE A 564 -53.19 -17.03 -1.16
CA ILE A 564 -51.98 -16.39 -1.61
C ILE A 564 -51.17 -16.01 -0.36
N THR A 565 -49.98 -16.58 -0.22
CA THR A 565 -49.06 -16.29 0.88
C THR A 565 -47.92 -15.38 0.46
N GLU A 566 -47.50 -15.46 -0.80
CA GLU A 566 -46.37 -14.70 -1.34
C GLU A 566 -46.56 -14.50 -2.85
N ILE A 567 -46.01 -13.43 -3.39
CA ILE A 567 -45.93 -13.20 -4.83
C ILE A 567 -44.45 -13.07 -5.21
N VAL A 568 -44.03 -13.94 -6.12
CA VAL A 568 -42.66 -13.96 -6.65
C VAL A 568 -42.61 -13.17 -7.95
N VAL A 569 -41.77 -12.17 -8.01
CA VAL A 569 -41.47 -11.41 -9.24
C VAL A 569 -40.54 -12.30 -10.11
N GLU A 570 -41.03 -12.80 -11.24
CA GLU A 570 -40.26 -13.62 -12.16
C GLU A 570 -39.37 -12.77 -13.06
N LYS A 571 -39.93 -11.65 -13.56
CA LYS A 571 -39.20 -10.64 -14.35
C LYS A 571 -39.52 -9.25 -13.81
N GLN A 572 -38.49 -8.51 -13.54
CA GLN A 572 -38.63 -7.15 -12.97
C GLN A 572 -39.20 -6.13 -13.98
N GLY A 573 -39.03 -6.38 -15.28
CA GLY A 573 -39.38 -5.43 -16.33
C GLY A 573 -38.45 -4.20 -16.34
N ALA A 574 -38.86 -3.15 -17.01
CA ALA A 574 -38.09 -1.91 -17.12
C ALA A 574 -39.02 -0.69 -17.27
N SER A 575 -38.48 0.48 -16.94
CA SER A 575 -39.14 1.79 -17.12
C SER A 575 -40.40 2.02 -16.27
N TYR A 576 -40.54 1.35 -15.14
CA TYR A 576 -41.59 1.63 -14.19
C TYR A 576 -41.25 2.81 -13.28
N THR A 577 -42.11 3.82 -13.22
CA THR A 577 -42.12 4.83 -12.15
C THR A 577 -43.27 4.57 -11.17
N THR A 578 -44.37 4.02 -11.72
CA THR A 578 -45.52 3.57 -10.94
C THR A 578 -45.99 2.23 -11.47
N ALA A 579 -46.37 1.34 -10.56
CA ALA A 579 -46.91 0.05 -10.94
C ALA A 579 -48.01 -0.40 -9.99
N LYS A 580 -48.96 -1.18 -10.52
CA LYS A 580 -50.02 -1.81 -9.77
C LYS A 580 -50.13 -3.26 -10.17
N ALA A 581 -50.21 -4.14 -9.19
CA ALA A 581 -50.48 -5.55 -9.43
C ALA A 581 -51.96 -5.85 -9.16
N THR A 582 -52.55 -6.61 -10.07
CA THR A 582 -53.99 -7.00 -10.00
C THR A 582 -54.07 -8.53 -10.11
N VAL A 583 -54.93 -9.12 -9.30
CA VAL A 583 -55.15 -10.57 -9.26
C VAL A 583 -56.42 -10.94 -10.01
N TYR A 584 -56.33 -11.99 -10.84
CA TYR A 584 -57.50 -12.57 -11.51
C TYR A 584 -57.56 -14.06 -11.11
N ALA A 585 -58.72 -14.51 -10.62
CA ALA A 585 -58.88 -15.86 -10.09
C ALA A 585 -58.76 -16.93 -11.18
N THR A 586 -59.23 -16.65 -12.39
CA THR A 586 -59.18 -17.56 -13.56
C THR A 586 -58.80 -16.79 -14.83
N ALA A 587 -58.50 -17.54 -15.91
CA ALA A 587 -58.26 -16.95 -17.22
C ALA A 587 -59.52 -16.27 -17.81
N THR A 588 -60.71 -16.77 -17.50
CA THR A 588 -61.99 -16.16 -17.88
C THR A 588 -62.18 -14.80 -17.21
N ASP A 589 -61.84 -14.70 -15.91
CA ASP A 589 -61.93 -13.44 -15.21
C ASP A 589 -60.98 -12.39 -15.79
N LEU A 590 -59.79 -12.84 -16.29
CA LEU A 590 -58.86 -11.94 -16.98
C LEU A 590 -59.42 -11.45 -18.34
N GLU A 591 -60.02 -12.35 -19.12
CA GLU A 591 -60.67 -12.03 -20.41
C GLU A 591 -61.85 -11.04 -20.22
N GLU A 592 -62.63 -11.24 -19.15
CA GLU A 592 -63.77 -10.41 -18.79
C GLU A 592 -63.36 -9.14 -18.02
N ASN A 593 -62.08 -8.96 -17.72
CA ASN A 593 -61.55 -7.87 -16.90
C ASN A 593 -62.24 -7.75 -15.54
N ASN A 594 -62.45 -8.89 -14.88
CA ASN A 594 -63.10 -9.01 -13.57
C ASN A 594 -62.06 -9.37 -12.49
N PRO A 595 -61.29 -8.39 -11.97
CA PRO A 595 -60.25 -8.65 -10.98
C PRO A 595 -60.83 -8.99 -9.60
N ASP A 596 -60.09 -9.80 -8.83
CA ASP A 596 -60.42 -10.01 -7.42
C ASP A 596 -60.07 -8.75 -6.60
N THR A 597 -61.08 -7.98 -6.33
CA THR A 597 -60.97 -6.71 -5.57
C THR A 597 -60.75 -6.88 -4.07
N THR A 598 -60.83 -8.12 -3.56
CA THR A 598 -60.60 -8.43 -2.14
C THR A 598 -59.13 -8.58 -1.81
N VAL A 599 -58.26 -8.71 -2.84
CA VAL A 599 -56.80 -8.82 -2.67
C VAL A 599 -56.21 -7.43 -2.73
N ASP A 600 -55.46 -7.09 -1.69
CA ASP A 600 -54.71 -5.84 -1.62
C ASP A 600 -53.19 -6.15 -1.72
N LEU A 601 -52.55 -5.55 -2.72
CA LEU A 601 -51.15 -5.76 -3.06
C LEU A 601 -50.42 -4.44 -3.08
N LEU A 602 -49.24 -4.40 -2.44
CA LEU A 602 -48.33 -3.28 -2.51
C LEU A 602 -47.18 -3.63 -3.46
N VAL A 603 -47.06 -2.88 -4.53
CA VAL A 603 -45.96 -3.02 -5.49
C VAL A 603 -44.85 -2.03 -5.14
N SER A 604 -43.65 -2.54 -4.88
CA SER A 604 -42.44 -1.74 -4.73
C SER A 604 -41.71 -1.69 -6.07
N VAL A 605 -41.37 -0.49 -6.51
CA VAL A 605 -40.63 -0.26 -7.73
C VAL A 605 -39.19 0.04 -7.35
N GLU A 606 -38.25 -0.79 -7.81
CA GLU A 606 -36.83 -0.60 -7.60
C GLU A 606 -36.33 0.55 -8.48
N LYS A 607 -35.73 1.53 -7.85
CA LYS A 607 -35.06 2.64 -8.55
C LYS A 607 -33.58 2.29 -8.78
N ARG A 608 -33.32 1.34 -9.67
CA ARG A 608 -31.97 0.87 -9.95
C ARG A 608 -31.12 1.84 -10.75
N TYR A 609 -31.72 2.49 -11.75
CA TYR A 609 -30.99 3.36 -12.66
C TYR A 609 -31.34 4.83 -12.45
N GLY A 610 -30.32 5.71 -12.55
CA GLY A 610 -30.43 7.15 -12.63
C GLY A 610 -29.82 7.67 -13.93
N ASN A 611 -30.30 8.81 -14.42
CA ASN A 611 -29.73 9.48 -15.57
C ASN A 611 -28.92 10.71 -15.12
N LEU A 612 -27.79 10.94 -15.76
CA LEU A 612 -26.97 12.14 -15.56
C LEU A 612 -27.25 13.16 -16.65
N GLU A 613 -27.37 14.42 -16.26
CA GLU A 613 -27.44 15.56 -17.18
C GLU A 613 -26.27 16.53 -16.91
N SER A 614 -25.82 17.22 -17.96
CA SER A 614 -24.91 18.34 -17.79
C SER A 614 -25.68 19.67 -17.87
N TYR A 615 -25.32 20.61 -16.99
CA TYR A 615 -25.96 21.91 -16.89
C TYR A 615 -24.97 23.03 -16.56
N PHE A 616 -25.36 24.27 -16.83
CA PHE A 616 -24.63 25.46 -16.41
C PHE A 616 -25.59 26.47 -15.76
N PHE A 617 -25.06 27.46 -15.08
CA PHE A 617 -25.84 28.56 -14.55
C PHE A 617 -25.82 29.75 -15.51
N ASN A 618 -27.00 30.26 -15.88
CA ASN A 618 -27.14 31.48 -16.68
C ASN A 618 -26.84 32.74 -15.84
N GLU A 619 -26.93 33.92 -16.45
CA GLU A 619 -26.70 35.21 -15.78
C GLU A 619 -27.69 35.49 -14.65
N ASN A 620 -28.86 34.86 -14.65
CA ASN A 620 -29.89 34.94 -13.59
C ASN A 620 -29.69 33.88 -12.49
N ASN A 621 -28.57 33.12 -12.54
CA ASN A 621 -28.29 32.01 -11.61
C ASN A 621 -29.29 30.85 -11.69
N GLU A 622 -29.92 30.66 -12.87
CA GLU A 622 -30.81 29.54 -13.15
C GLU A 622 -30.03 28.42 -13.84
N SER A 623 -30.32 27.16 -13.50
CA SER A 623 -29.67 26.01 -14.14
C SER A 623 -30.26 25.74 -15.52
N VAL A 624 -29.43 25.76 -16.55
CA VAL A 624 -29.79 25.45 -17.94
C VAL A 624 -29.13 24.12 -18.31
N VAL A 625 -29.94 23.16 -18.76
CA VAL A 625 -29.46 21.83 -19.19
C VAL A 625 -28.85 21.93 -20.57
N LEU A 626 -27.61 21.44 -20.71
CA LEU A 626 -26.92 21.33 -22.00
C LEU A 626 -27.13 19.98 -22.67
N ASN A 627 -26.98 18.92 -21.87
CA ASN A 627 -27.16 17.56 -22.33
C ASN A 627 -27.96 16.76 -21.28
N SER A 628 -29.15 16.34 -21.68
CA SER A 628 -30.07 15.56 -20.82
C SER A 628 -29.72 14.07 -20.70
N SER A 629 -28.73 13.59 -21.49
CA SER A 629 -28.30 12.20 -21.52
C SER A 629 -26.76 12.13 -21.49
N ALA A 630 -26.17 12.71 -20.44
CA ALA A 630 -24.71 12.72 -20.25
C ALA A 630 -24.17 11.40 -19.70
N GLY A 631 -25.01 10.58 -19.09
CA GLY A 631 -24.62 9.28 -18.55
C GLY A 631 -25.76 8.59 -17.80
N THR A 632 -25.48 7.40 -17.29
CA THR A 632 -26.39 6.61 -16.45
C THR A 632 -25.70 6.20 -15.16
N ILE A 633 -26.48 6.01 -14.10
CA ILE A 633 -26.02 5.50 -12.82
C ILE A 633 -26.70 4.14 -12.60
N ASP A 634 -25.97 3.14 -12.20
CA ASP A 634 -26.46 1.89 -11.67
C ASP A 634 -26.22 1.86 -10.15
N TYR A 635 -27.28 1.69 -9.36
CA TYR A 635 -27.23 1.74 -7.91
C TYR A 635 -26.99 0.36 -7.27
N VAL A 636 -26.94 -0.72 -8.03
CA VAL A 636 -26.77 -2.11 -7.55
C VAL A 636 -25.38 -2.65 -7.78
#